data_4a9f9805fb05681009bb2ef15c3fdcd8
#
_entry.id   4a9f9805fb05681009bb2ef15c3fdcd8
#
_cell.length_a   1.000
_cell.length_b   1.000
_cell.length_c   1.000
_cell.angle_alpha   90.00
_cell.angle_beta   90.00
_cell.angle_gamma   90.00
#
_symmetry.space_group_name_H-M   'P 1'
#
loop_
_entity.id
_entity.type
_entity.pdbx_description
1 polymer ?
#
loop_
_entity_poly.entity_id
_entity_poly.type
_entity_poly.pdbx_seq_one_letter_code
_entity_poly.pdbx_strand_id
1 'polypeptide(L)'
;MKHSYRTHLRLWLTALAGFFLLAVHAQSGAEVRIQGKVTDKQHSPITGVVVAVQGRQAGTTTGTDGTFSITARVGETLEISYLGYKKQQLKVTQAMTRADITLEEDALAVQDVVVIGYGTTSKEKLTGAVSTVSTADFKNRPITDVSLALQGKITGVQVTQTSGQPGADGGTITVRGIGTLNDSSPLVIIDGFESSFDKVDPKDIESMSVLKDAASAAIYGNKAANGVILITTKKGRSGRLQVEYNGYVSVQQVTRYPDLLGSVDYMNLYNEACLNSGQQPRYSQSYIEHFRKGDDPALYPDRDWADFYFKPAILHNHYVKLNGGTDQLAYTLSMGYLGQDGILEGTEYDKYNFRINTTSSLLKDRLKISTNVAGYSGVKNDLVDGTGNTLYRIVAMSPMVNAKMEGYGWTDWFYDDAVREAGGFNKTRTGNFSGNLNLQLSLLKNLRLEGAVNYDRTTETGQIYAPNVDLYKVFTGADGTQTIGKSTSRESSITESTYRYGNLSSYVTLSYWATAGDHHHFKVLAGWQQGQWDNKYYKASRTRLTTNLPSLEVGDPSTQKNSSWETEVKSMSLFGRFNYDYKEKYLVEANIRYDGSSKFAEDHKWGVFPSFSAGWRISQEAFMRNVRWIDELKLRASWG
;
A
#
# COMPACT_ATOMS: atom_id res chain seq x y z
N MET A 1 -20.02 -27.15 -22.40
CA MET A 1 -20.01 -25.73 -21.97
C MET A 1 -18.62 -25.06 -22.09
N LYS A 2 -17.80 -25.41 -23.11
CA LYS A 2 -16.43 -24.85 -23.31
C LYS A 2 -16.30 -23.94 -24.55
N HIS A 3 -17.38 -23.64 -25.27
CA HIS A 3 -17.31 -22.87 -26.52
C HIS A 3 -17.86 -21.44 -26.47
N SER A 4 -18.56 -21.05 -25.42
CA SER A 4 -19.19 -19.72 -25.33
C SER A 4 -18.24 -18.59 -24.87
N TYR A 5 -17.21 -18.89 -24.07
CA TYR A 5 -16.31 -17.85 -23.50
C TYR A 5 -15.29 -17.27 -24.51
N ARG A 6 -14.92 -18.00 -25.54
CA ARG A 6 -13.95 -17.52 -26.56
C ARG A 6 -14.53 -16.50 -27.53
N THR A 7 -15.83 -16.52 -27.76
CA THR A 7 -16.50 -15.62 -28.71
C THR A 7 -16.71 -14.23 -28.11
N HIS A 8 -17.04 -14.13 -26.84
CA HIS A 8 -17.23 -12.84 -26.17
C HIS A 8 -15.91 -12.08 -25.93
N LEU A 9 -14.81 -12.79 -25.66
CA LEU A 9 -13.48 -12.16 -25.49
C LEU A 9 -12.94 -11.57 -26.81
N ARG A 10 -13.23 -12.19 -27.95
CA ARG A 10 -12.83 -11.67 -29.26
C ARG A 10 -13.63 -10.44 -29.68
N LEU A 11 -14.91 -10.35 -29.34
CA LEU A 11 -15.75 -9.17 -29.60
C LEU A 11 -15.33 -7.94 -28.80
N TRP A 12 -14.86 -8.13 -27.56
CA TRP A 12 -14.35 -7.04 -26.73
C TRP A 12 -12.99 -6.50 -27.20
N LEU A 13 -12.11 -7.37 -27.70
CA LEU A 13 -10.80 -6.97 -28.23
C LEU A 13 -10.90 -6.26 -29.59
N THR A 14 -11.87 -6.61 -30.43
CA THR A 14 -12.10 -5.90 -31.70
C THR A 14 -12.80 -4.55 -31.52
N ALA A 15 -13.64 -4.39 -30.50
CA ALA A 15 -14.24 -3.09 -30.16
C ALA A 15 -13.20 -2.10 -29.63
N LEU A 16 -12.16 -2.57 -28.91
CA LEU A 16 -11.08 -1.72 -28.40
C LEU A 16 -10.13 -1.25 -29.51
N ALA A 17 -9.92 -2.04 -30.55
CA ALA A 17 -9.04 -1.68 -31.66
C ALA A 17 -9.69 -0.68 -32.65
N GLY A 18 -11.02 -0.62 -32.73
CA GLY A 18 -11.75 0.29 -33.62
C GLY A 18 -11.80 1.75 -33.16
N PHE A 19 -11.44 2.05 -31.92
CA PHE A 19 -11.50 3.41 -31.36
C PHE A 19 -10.24 4.27 -31.61
N PHE A 20 -9.19 3.68 -32.18
CA PHE A 20 -7.87 4.34 -32.35
C PHE A 20 -7.64 5.04 -33.69
N LEU A 21 -8.60 5.04 -34.63
CA LEU A 21 -8.39 5.57 -35.99
C LEU A 21 -9.39 6.67 -36.35
N LEU A 22 -9.32 7.83 -35.72
CA LEU A 22 -9.96 9.05 -36.30
C LEU A 22 -9.18 10.34 -35.93
N ALA A 23 -8.69 10.93 -36.98
CA ALA A 23 -8.47 12.36 -37.22
C ALA A 23 -7.09 12.99 -37.02
N VAL A 24 -6.43 13.26 -38.11
CA VAL A 24 -5.49 14.39 -38.26
C VAL A 24 -5.91 15.19 -39.49
N HIS A 25 -6.30 16.44 -39.30
CA HIS A 25 -6.29 17.44 -40.36
C HIS A 25 -5.40 18.60 -39.91
N ALA A 26 -4.35 18.86 -40.68
CA ALA A 26 -3.40 19.93 -40.42
C ALA A 26 -3.76 21.18 -41.24
N GLN A 27 -3.85 22.33 -40.57
CA GLN A 27 -3.80 23.66 -41.22
C GLN A 27 -2.38 24.21 -41.12
N SER A 28 -1.80 24.59 -42.27
CA SER A 28 -0.47 25.18 -42.39
C SER A 28 -0.54 26.71 -42.27
N GLY A 29 -0.09 27.26 -41.13
CA GLY A 29 0.22 28.71 -40.99
C GLY A 29 1.73 28.94 -41.11
N ALA A 30 2.16 30.18 -41.45
CA ALA A 30 3.57 30.56 -41.51
C ALA A 30 4.26 30.33 -40.14
N GLU A 31 5.37 29.61 -40.14
CA GLU A 31 6.13 29.30 -38.91
C GLU A 31 7.11 30.43 -38.60
N VAL A 32 7.13 30.88 -37.35
CA VAL A 32 8.02 31.92 -36.84
C VAL A 32 8.86 31.30 -35.72
N ARG A 33 10.17 31.54 -35.77
CA ARG A 33 11.10 31.17 -34.72
C ARG A 33 11.19 32.30 -33.69
N ILE A 34 10.76 32.01 -32.46
CA ILE A 34 10.72 32.97 -31.36
C ILE A 34 11.83 32.62 -30.39
N GLN A 35 12.68 33.60 -30.08
CA GLN A 35 13.68 33.50 -29.02
C GLN A 35 13.30 34.45 -27.89
N GLY A 36 13.64 34.08 -26.63
CA GLY A 36 13.32 34.94 -25.51
C GLY A 36 14.03 34.52 -24.24
N LYS A 37 13.79 35.28 -23.19
CA LYS A 37 14.32 35.04 -21.86
C LYS A 37 13.18 35.07 -20.86
N VAL A 38 13.16 34.10 -19.92
CA VAL A 38 12.21 34.06 -18.82
C VAL A 38 12.92 34.43 -17.53
N THR A 39 12.36 35.41 -16.81
CA THR A 39 12.90 35.93 -15.55
C THR A 39 11.80 36.00 -14.47
N ASP A 40 12.19 36.11 -13.23
CA ASP A 40 11.31 36.49 -12.10
C ASP A 40 11.12 38.04 -12.03
N LYS A 41 10.36 38.52 -11.03
CA LYS A 41 10.16 39.96 -10.78
C LYS A 41 11.44 40.70 -10.38
N GLN A 42 12.47 39.98 -9.92
CA GLN A 42 13.78 40.49 -9.56
C GLN A 42 14.73 40.45 -10.77
N HIS A 43 14.24 40.12 -11.97
CA HIS A 43 15.00 39.96 -13.21
C HIS A 43 16.04 38.82 -13.19
N SER A 44 15.96 37.91 -12.24
CA SER A 44 16.80 36.71 -12.19
C SER A 44 16.31 35.67 -13.21
N PRO A 45 17.21 35.00 -13.97
CA PRO A 45 16.80 34.02 -14.96
C PRO A 45 16.21 32.77 -14.31
N ILE A 46 15.11 32.25 -14.86
CA ILE A 46 14.47 31.02 -14.37
C ILE A 46 14.81 29.88 -15.33
N THR A 47 15.52 28.86 -14.80
CA THR A 47 15.91 27.66 -15.54
C THR A 47 14.78 26.64 -15.54
N GLY A 48 14.56 25.92 -16.66
CA GLY A 48 13.63 24.80 -16.72
C GLY A 48 12.15 25.21 -16.89
N VAL A 49 11.86 26.47 -17.20
CA VAL A 49 10.50 26.93 -17.56
C VAL A 49 10.04 26.23 -18.82
N VAL A 50 8.89 25.62 -18.81
CA VAL A 50 8.29 25.01 -20.00
C VAL A 50 7.61 26.09 -20.83
N VAL A 51 8.01 26.20 -22.08
CA VAL A 51 7.39 27.04 -23.10
C VAL A 51 6.83 26.12 -24.17
N ALA A 52 5.52 25.99 -24.27
CA ALA A 52 4.84 25.05 -25.16
C ALA A 52 3.82 25.78 -26.05
N VAL A 53 3.59 25.27 -27.24
CA VAL A 53 2.50 25.74 -28.12
C VAL A 53 1.20 25.07 -27.70
N GLN A 54 0.20 25.84 -27.32
CA GLN A 54 -1.11 25.32 -26.89
C GLN A 54 -1.76 24.49 -28.01
N GLY A 55 -2.17 23.24 -27.66
CA GLY A 55 -2.82 22.33 -28.62
C GLY A 55 -1.87 21.64 -29.61
N ARG A 56 -0.54 21.76 -29.45
CA ARG A 56 0.48 21.16 -30.32
C ARG A 56 1.62 20.54 -29.48
N GLN A 57 2.18 19.44 -29.94
CA GLN A 57 3.34 18.81 -29.30
C GLN A 57 4.67 19.54 -29.56
N ALA A 58 4.64 20.86 -29.61
CA ALA A 58 5.83 21.68 -29.77
C ALA A 58 6.10 22.43 -28.46
N GLY A 59 7.25 22.16 -27.84
CA GLY A 59 7.66 22.82 -26.60
C GLY A 59 9.17 22.82 -26.44
N THR A 60 9.66 23.69 -25.58
CA THR A 60 11.06 23.81 -25.18
C THR A 60 11.13 24.16 -23.71
N THR A 61 12.31 24.04 -23.09
CA THR A 61 12.56 24.50 -21.72
C THR A 61 13.65 25.57 -21.74
N THR A 62 13.60 26.50 -20.78
CA THR A 62 14.65 27.51 -20.63
C THR A 62 15.96 26.90 -20.16
N GLY A 63 17.06 27.39 -20.68
CA GLY A 63 18.42 27.07 -20.25
C GLY A 63 18.77 27.69 -18.89
N THR A 64 20.01 27.46 -18.42
CA THR A 64 20.53 28.01 -17.16
C THR A 64 20.57 29.52 -17.09
N ASP A 65 20.61 30.18 -18.22
CA ASP A 65 20.57 31.64 -18.39
C ASP A 65 19.13 32.19 -18.59
N GLY A 66 18.11 31.31 -18.49
CA GLY A 66 16.71 31.63 -18.70
C GLY A 66 16.28 31.76 -20.15
N THR A 67 17.17 31.53 -21.13
CA THR A 67 16.85 31.68 -22.55
C THR A 67 16.12 30.47 -23.12
N PHE A 68 15.26 30.71 -24.12
CA PHE A 68 14.56 29.64 -24.86
C PHE A 68 14.49 29.98 -26.36
N SER A 69 14.25 28.95 -27.18
CA SER A 69 13.95 29.12 -28.61
C SER A 69 12.86 28.11 -29.00
N ILE A 70 11.77 28.60 -29.59
CA ILE A 70 10.62 27.77 -30.00
C ILE A 70 10.14 28.20 -31.39
N THR A 71 9.66 27.23 -32.18
CA THR A 71 9.00 27.49 -33.47
C THR A 71 7.51 27.34 -33.33
N ALA A 72 6.75 28.39 -33.65
CA ALA A 72 5.30 28.39 -33.57
C ALA A 72 4.70 29.05 -34.81
N ARG A 73 3.41 28.82 -35.07
CA ARG A 73 2.69 29.44 -36.20
C ARG A 73 2.02 30.72 -35.76
N VAL A 74 1.92 31.67 -36.70
CA VAL A 74 1.16 32.91 -36.47
C VAL A 74 -0.28 32.58 -36.09
N GLY A 75 -0.76 33.17 -34.98
CA GLY A 75 -2.07 32.92 -34.42
C GLY A 75 -2.13 31.84 -33.32
N GLU A 76 -1.08 31.01 -33.19
CA GLU A 76 -0.97 30.05 -32.06
C GLU A 76 -0.68 30.79 -30.74
N THR A 77 -0.96 30.14 -29.63
CA THR A 77 -0.69 30.67 -28.28
C THR A 77 0.45 29.88 -27.66
N LEU A 78 1.48 30.56 -27.19
CA LEU A 78 2.51 29.98 -26.33
C LEU A 78 1.98 29.95 -24.89
N GLU A 79 2.04 28.79 -24.24
CA GLU A 79 1.78 28.61 -22.81
C GLU A 79 3.15 28.51 -22.11
N ILE A 80 3.38 29.40 -21.14
CA ILE A 80 4.60 29.45 -20.35
C ILE A 80 4.24 29.04 -18.94
N SER A 81 4.85 27.95 -18.45
CA SER A 81 4.54 27.40 -17.14
C SER A 81 5.81 26.96 -16.41
N TYR A 82 5.83 27.23 -15.10
CA TYR A 82 6.87 26.78 -14.19
C TYR A 82 6.25 26.53 -12.81
N LEU A 83 6.76 25.54 -12.08
CA LEU A 83 6.26 25.21 -10.76
C LEU A 83 6.46 26.37 -9.79
N GLY A 84 5.38 26.83 -9.13
CA GLY A 84 5.42 27.98 -8.23
C GLY A 84 5.23 29.34 -8.90
N TYR A 85 4.93 29.39 -10.20
CA TYR A 85 4.69 30.62 -10.94
C TYR A 85 3.35 30.59 -11.67
N LYS A 86 2.70 31.75 -11.83
CA LYS A 86 1.47 31.90 -12.61
C LYS A 86 1.72 31.56 -14.07
N LYS A 87 0.89 30.69 -14.62
CA LYS A 87 0.91 30.40 -16.05
C LYS A 87 0.65 31.68 -16.84
N GLN A 88 1.45 31.91 -17.87
CA GLN A 88 1.24 33.02 -18.84
C GLN A 88 0.93 32.45 -20.21
N GLN A 89 0.11 33.18 -20.95
CA GLN A 89 -0.21 32.87 -22.34
C GLN A 89 0.19 34.03 -23.22
N LEU A 90 0.90 33.73 -24.32
CA LEU A 90 1.38 34.71 -25.26
C LEU A 90 0.94 34.34 -26.67
N LYS A 91 0.14 35.20 -27.33
CA LYS A 91 -0.34 34.95 -28.69
C LYS A 91 0.74 35.30 -29.69
N VAL A 92 1.09 34.39 -30.58
CA VAL A 92 2.13 34.54 -31.59
C VAL A 92 1.64 35.46 -32.71
N THR A 93 2.39 36.55 -32.98
CA THR A 93 2.14 37.47 -34.09
C THR A 93 3.25 37.37 -35.15
N GLN A 94 2.96 37.84 -36.35
CA GLN A 94 3.89 37.75 -37.52
C GLN A 94 5.22 38.50 -37.31
N ALA A 95 5.25 39.51 -36.43
CA ALA A 95 6.45 40.30 -36.11
C ALA A 95 7.21 39.79 -34.87
N MET A 96 6.76 38.72 -34.23
CA MET A 96 7.29 38.25 -32.96
C MET A 96 8.50 37.33 -33.16
N THR A 97 9.70 37.89 -33.19
CA THR A 97 10.97 37.14 -33.23
C THR A 97 11.61 37.03 -31.84
N ARG A 98 11.21 37.89 -30.89
CA ARG A 98 11.70 37.90 -29.50
C ARG A 98 10.55 38.05 -28.50
N ALA A 99 10.61 37.30 -27.40
CA ALA A 99 9.63 37.32 -26.30
C ALA A 99 10.35 37.22 -24.95
N ASP A 100 10.61 38.35 -24.30
CA ASP A 100 11.13 38.37 -22.94
C ASP A 100 9.91 38.33 -21.95
N ILE A 101 9.91 37.37 -21.05
CA ILE A 101 8.76 37.01 -20.20
C ILE A 101 9.17 37.12 -18.74
N THR A 102 8.42 37.89 -17.96
CA THR A 102 8.58 37.91 -16.49
C THR A 102 7.47 37.12 -15.88
N LEU A 103 7.81 36.02 -15.20
CA LEU A 103 6.85 35.22 -14.45
C LEU A 103 6.62 35.81 -13.06
N GLU A 104 5.38 35.88 -12.67
CA GLU A 104 4.96 36.21 -11.31
C GLU A 104 4.88 34.92 -10.47
N GLU A 105 5.49 34.96 -9.28
CA GLU A 105 5.28 33.88 -8.32
C GLU A 105 3.79 33.72 -8.05
N ASP A 106 3.31 32.50 -8.18
CA ASP A 106 1.96 32.16 -7.82
C ASP A 106 1.92 31.69 -6.36
N ALA A 107 1.81 32.65 -5.46
CA ALA A 107 1.63 32.35 -4.04
C ALA A 107 0.37 31.50 -3.76
N LEU A 108 -0.54 31.34 -4.75
CA LEU A 108 -1.72 30.49 -4.69
C LEU A 108 -1.48 29.09 -5.28
N ALA A 109 -0.43 28.87 -6.08
CA ALA A 109 -0.16 27.58 -6.71
C ALA A 109 0.44 26.54 -5.75
N VAL A 110 0.79 26.92 -4.54
CA VAL A 110 1.20 26.03 -3.44
C VAL A 110 0.11 25.98 -2.36
N GLN A 111 -1.15 26.08 -2.73
CA GLN A 111 -2.20 25.64 -1.83
C GLN A 111 -2.15 24.11 -1.81
N ASP A 112 -1.61 23.57 -0.71
CA ASP A 112 -1.65 22.13 -0.40
C ASP A 112 -3.09 21.64 -0.48
N VAL A 113 -3.47 21.11 -1.64
CA VAL A 113 -4.79 20.51 -1.83
C VAL A 113 -4.81 19.19 -1.09
N VAL A 114 -5.69 19.09 -0.11
CA VAL A 114 -5.86 17.89 0.69
C VAL A 114 -7.10 17.15 0.19
N VAL A 115 -6.95 15.85 -0.08
CA VAL A 115 -8.07 14.96 -0.37
C VAL A 115 -8.80 14.70 0.93
N ILE A 116 -10.10 14.96 0.91
CA ILE A 116 -11.05 14.62 1.99
C ILE A 116 -12.16 13.76 1.40
N GLY A 117 -12.97 13.13 2.24
CA GLY A 117 -14.07 12.27 1.76
C GLY A 117 -14.95 12.95 0.70
N TYR A 118 -15.03 12.32 -0.48
CA TYR A 118 -15.82 12.79 -1.64
C TYR A 118 -15.49 14.22 -2.11
N GLY A 119 -14.18 14.57 -2.12
CA GLY A 119 -13.73 15.85 -2.65
C GLY A 119 -12.36 16.27 -2.19
N THR A 120 -12.02 17.51 -2.52
CA THR A 120 -10.77 18.15 -2.16
C THR A 120 -11.04 19.50 -1.49
N THR A 121 -10.12 19.90 -0.61
CA THR A 121 -10.11 21.23 0.01
C THR A 121 -8.68 21.70 0.19
N SER A 122 -8.46 23.01 0.38
CA SER A 122 -7.14 23.50 0.74
C SER A 122 -6.84 23.24 2.21
N LYS A 123 -5.59 22.99 2.56
CA LYS A 123 -5.12 22.79 3.94
C LYS A 123 -5.54 23.91 4.87
N GLU A 124 -5.60 25.11 4.35
CA GLU A 124 -6.01 26.30 5.08
C GLU A 124 -7.48 26.28 5.49
N LYS A 125 -8.36 25.70 4.64
CA LYS A 125 -9.81 25.60 4.90
C LYS A 125 -10.20 24.36 5.70
N LEU A 126 -9.25 23.48 6.03
CA LEU A 126 -9.53 22.32 6.86
C LEU A 126 -9.90 22.72 8.29
N THR A 127 -11.03 22.25 8.77
CA THR A 127 -11.51 22.40 10.15
C THR A 127 -11.19 21.16 11.00
N GLY A 128 -11.03 19.99 10.38
CA GLY A 128 -10.64 18.74 11.02
C GLY A 128 -9.11 18.55 11.14
N ALA A 129 -8.70 17.54 11.92
CA ALA A 129 -7.29 17.17 12.10
C ALA A 129 -6.84 16.20 10.99
N VAL A 130 -6.28 16.76 9.93
CA VAL A 130 -5.74 16.01 8.78
C VAL A 130 -4.24 16.22 8.67
N SER A 131 -3.52 15.16 8.36
CA SER A 131 -2.08 15.21 8.02
C SER A 131 -1.85 14.51 6.69
N THR A 132 -0.97 15.07 5.88
CA THR A 132 -0.67 14.55 4.53
C THR A 132 0.80 14.19 4.42
N VAL A 133 1.09 13.08 3.74
CA VAL A 133 2.42 12.63 3.33
C VAL A 133 2.41 12.50 1.82
N SER A 134 3.42 13.06 1.17
CA SER A 134 3.61 12.99 -0.28
C SER A 134 4.61 11.90 -0.67
N THR A 135 4.63 11.51 -1.94
CA THR A 135 5.65 10.58 -2.45
C THR A 135 7.08 11.04 -2.18
N ALA A 136 7.35 12.35 -2.15
CA ALA A 136 8.68 12.90 -1.89
C ALA A 136 9.22 12.49 -0.51
N ASP A 137 8.34 12.27 0.48
CA ASP A 137 8.71 11.93 1.84
C ASP A 137 9.28 10.52 2.02
N PHE A 138 9.00 9.61 1.06
CA PHE A 138 9.44 8.21 1.13
C PHE A 138 10.06 7.67 -0.18
N LYS A 139 10.22 8.50 -1.21
CA LYS A 139 10.74 8.10 -2.54
C LYS A 139 12.05 7.32 -2.48
N ASN A 140 12.94 7.67 -1.56
CA ASN A 140 14.28 7.09 -1.43
C ASN A 140 14.38 6.01 -0.34
N ARG A 141 13.25 5.54 0.19
CA ARG A 141 13.23 4.45 1.18
C ARG A 141 12.88 3.13 0.49
N PRO A 142 13.64 2.05 0.73
CA PRO A 142 13.29 0.71 0.26
C PRO A 142 12.15 0.15 1.13
N ILE A 143 10.91 0.52 0.82
CA ILE A 143 9.72 0.03 1.52
C ILE A 143 9.03 -1.04 0.67
N THR A 144 8.69 -2.13 1.31
CA THR A 144 8.01 -3.30 0.73
C THR A 144 6.49 -3.16 0.82
N ASP A 145 6.00 -2.53 1.91
CA ASP A 145 4.59 -2.28 2.17
C ASP A 145 4.32 -0.79 2.43
N VAL A 146 3.19 -0.29 1.93
CA VAL A 146 2.80 1.13 2.02
C VAL A 146 2.58 1.59 3.45
N SER A 147 2.16 0.70 4.38
CA SER A 147 2.00 1.05 5.79
C SER A 147 3.28 1.59 6.41
N LEU A 148 4.44 1.07 5.99
CA LEU A 148 5.77 1.50 6.46
C LEU A 148 6.16 2.91 5.98
N ALA A 149 5.53 3.42 4.90
CA ALA A 149 5.76 4.78 4.45
C ALA A 149 5.32 5.84 5.47
N LEU A 150 4.34 5.51 6.32
CA LEU A 150 3.78 6.40 7.34
C LEU A 150 4.60 6.43 8.63
N GLN A 151 5.52 5.48 8.82
CA GLN A 151 6.30 5.33 10.05
C GLN A 151 7.18 6.56 10.33
N GLY A 152 6.95 7.21 11.46
CA GLY A 152 7.68 8.40 11.90
C GLY A 152 7.41 9.67 11.09
N LYS A 153 6.39 9.68 10.19
CA LYS A 153 6.09 10.83 9.32
C LYS A 153 4.88 11.64 9.77
N ILE A 154 3.99 11.05 10.53
CA ILE A 154 2.73 11.69 10.93
C ILE A 154 2.59 11.65 12.45
N THR A 155 2.42 12.83 13.07
CA THR A 155 2.12 12.94 14.51
C THR A 155 0.77 12.29 14.83
N GLY A 156 0.73 11.47 15.91
CA GLY A 156 -0.46 10.74 16.33
C GLY A 156 -0.79 9.53 15.46
N VAL A 157 0.12 9.09 14.59
CA VAL A 157 0.05 7.83 13.88
C VAL A 157 1.22 6.96 14.34
N GLN A 158 0.91 5.82 14.91
CA GLN A 158 1.88 4.82 15.30
C GLN A 158 1.85 3.68 14.27
N VAL A 159 3.02 3.28 13.79
CA VAL A 159 3.21 2.14 12.90
C VAL A 159 4.15 1.17 13.58
N THR A 160 3.66 -0.02 13.90
CA THR A 160 4.42 -1.07 14.54
C THR A 160 4.59 -2.23 13.57
N GLN A 161 5.82 -2.50 13.20
CA GLN A 161 6.17 -3.68 12.40
C GLN A 161 6.48 -4.84 13.36
N THR A 162 5.65 -5.86 13.36
CA THR A 162 5.79 -7.04 14.25
C THR A 162 6.52 -8.19 13.58
N SER A 163 6.67 -8.15 12.26
CA SER A 163 7.34 -9.19 11.47
C SER A 163 8.17 -8.55 10.36
N GLY A 164 9.32 -9.16 10.05
CA GLY A 164 10.11 -8.89 8.85
C GLY A 164 10.01 -10.02 7.83
N GLN A 165 9.07 -10.94 7.99
CA GLN A 165 8.88 -12.07 7.11
C GLN A 165 8.47 -11.61 5.71
N PRO A 166 9.08 -12.15 4.64
CA PRO A 166 8.71 -11.83 3.28
C PRO A 166 7.21 -11.95 3.01
N GLY A 167 6.61 -10.89 2.42
CA GLY A 167 5.19 -10.83 2.13
C GLY A 167 4.26 -10.76 3.36
N ALA A 168 4.81 -10.57 4.58
CA ALA A 168 4.08 -10.35 5.82
C ALA A 168 4.80 -9.32 6.72
N ASP A 169 5.52 -8.41 6.11
CA ASP A 169 6.35 -7.38 6.74
C ASP A 169 5.67 -6.00 6.83
N GLY A 170 4.38 -5.93 6.54
CA GLY A 170 3.56 -4.74 6.72
C GLY A 170 3.45 -4.32 8.19
N GLY A 171 3.25 -3.01 8.42
CA GLY A 171 3.07 -2.43 9.74
C GLY A 171 1.59 -2.37 10.15
N THR A 172 1.32 -2.69 11.41
CA THR A 172 0.04 -2.39 12.05
C THR A 172 -0.01 -0.90 12.39
N ILE A 173 -1.09 -0.24 11.96
CA ILE A 173 -1.26 1.20 12.13
C ILE A 173 -2.33 1.46 13.17
N THR A 174 -2.04 2.38 14.11
CA THR A 174 -3.04 2.96 15.01
C THR A 174 -3.01 4.48 14.92
N VAL A 175 -4.18 5.11 14.96
CA VAL A 175 -4.33 6.56 14.92
C VAL A 175 -4.79 7.05 16.29
N ARG A 176 -3.97 7.89 16.94
CA ARG A 176 -4.20 8.41 18.30
C ARG A 176 -4.32 7.32 19.38
N GLY A 177 -3.66 6.18 19.18
CA GLY A 177 -3.65 5.06 20.12
C GLY A 177 -4.80 4.08 19.92
N ILE A 178 -4.89 3.11 20.84
CA ILE A 178 -5.89 2.04 20.82
C ILE A 178 -7.12 2.52 21.62
N GLY A 179 -8.24 2.70 20.93
CA GLY A 179 -9.51 3.16 21.53
C GLY A 179 -10.54 2.05 21.73
N THR A 180 -10.23 0.82 21.36
CA THR A 180 -11.16 -0.33 21.40
C THR A 180 -10.43 -1.61 21.76
N LEU A 181 -11.15 -2.57 22.35
CA LEU A 181 -10.65 -3.95 22.59
C LEU A 181 -10.75 -4.84 21.33
N ASN A 182 -11.45 -4.36 20.31
CA ASN A 182 -11.57 -5.03 19.02
C ASN A 182 -10.46 -4.54 18.06
N ASP A 183 -10.67 -4.71 16.76
CA ASP A 183 -9.77 -4.20 15.73
C ASP A 183 -9.67 -2.67 15.81
N SER A 184 -8.47 -2.16 16.07
CA SER A 184 -8.13 -0.73 16.14
C SER A 184 -7.55 -0.17 14.85
N SER A 185 -7.55 -0.94 13.77
CA SER A 185 -7.01 -0.53 12.48
C SER A 185 -7.82 0.61 11.88
N PRO A 186 -7.18 1.62 11.28
CA PRO A 186 -7.87 2.67 10.54
C PRO A 186 -8.47 2.14 9.24
N LEU A 187 -9.53 2.78 8.77
CA LEU A 187 -10.11 2.51 7.47
C LEU A 187 -9.17 2.97 6.36
N VAL A 188 -8.79 2.09 5.44
CA VAL A 188 -7.96 2.44 4.27
C VAL A 188 -8.84 2.66 3.06
N ILE A 189 -8.69 3.81 2.42
CA ILE A 189 -9.41 4.19 1.19
C ILE A 189 -8.40 4.46 0.09
N ILE A 190 -8.50 3.76 -1.02
CA ILE A 190 -7.67 3.98 -2.21
C ILE A 190 -8.57 4.50 -3.33
N ASP A 191 -8.27 5.71 -3.84
CA ASP A 191 -9.03 6.38 -4.91
C ASP A 191 -10.55 6.40 -4.68
N GLY A 192 -10.96 6.58 -3.40
CA GLY A 192 -12.36 6.73 -2.99
C GLY A 192 -13.06 5.46 -2.52
N PHE A 193 -12.41 4.30 -2.56
CA PHE A 193 -13.00 3.02 -2.15
C PHE A 193 -12.19 2.30 -1.07
N GLU A 194 -12.91 1.58 -0.21
CA GLU A 194 -12.32 0.73 0.83
C GLU A 194 -11.39 -0.33 0.23
N SER A 195 -10.17 -0.41 0.74
CA SER A 195 -9.11 -1.28 0.22
C SER A 195 -8.09 -1.61 1.31
N SER A 196 -6.92 -2.13 0.94
CA SER A 196 -5.81 -2.46 1.84
C SER A 196 -4.46 -2.05 1.24
N PHE A 197 -3.43 -1.91 2.09
CA PHE A 197 -2.12 -1.40 1.68
C PHE A 197 -1.40 -2.30 0.68
N ASP A 198 -1.61 -3.62 0.74
CA ASP A 198 -1.02 -4.62 -0.16
C ASP A 198 -1.47 -4.48 -1.63
N LYS A 199 -2.57 -3.74 -1.89
CA LYS A 199 -3.17 -3.56 -3.24
C LYS A 199 -2.62 -2.37 -4.02
N VAL A 200 -1.67 -1.66 -3.47
CA VAL A 200 -1.03 -0.52 -4.14
C VAL A 200 0.48 -0.56 -3.99
N ASP A 201 1.19 -0.30 -5.09
CA ASP A 201 2.65 -0.12 -5.03
C ASP A 201 2.97 1.25 -4.43
N PRO A 202 3.93 1.36 -3.49
CA PRO A 202 4.34 2.65 -2.94
C PRO A 202 4.69 3.69 -4.00
N LYS A 203 5.21 3.27 -5.15
CA LYS A 203 5.60 4.15 -6.27
C LYS A 203 4.42 4.66 -7.09
N ASP A 204 3.24 4.01 -6.99
CA ASP A 204 2.00 4.48 -7.61
C ASP A 204 1.32 5.59 -6.80
N ILE A 205 1.72 5.82 -5.56
CA ILE A 205 1.07 6.78 -4.67
C ILE A 205 1.49 8.21 -5.04
N GLU A 206 0.52 9.11 -5.12
CA GLU A 206 0.73 10.56 -5.22
C GLU A 206 0.77 11.21 -3.84
N SER A 207 -0.21 10.88 -2.99
CA SER A 207 -0.30 11.38 -1.62
C SER A 207 -1.09 10.44 -0.72
N MET A 208 -0.82 10.54 0.58
CA MET A 208 -1.60 9.90 1.63
C MET A 208 -2.07 10.96 2.63
N SER A 209 -3.36 10.95 2.95
CA SER A 209 -3.95 11.84 3.97
C SER A 209 -4.54 11.01 5.10
N VAL A 210 -4.22 11.37 6.34
CA VAL A 210 -4.75 10.69 7.53
C VAL A 210 -5.74 11.60 8.24
N LEU A 211 -7.00 11.17 8.30
CA LEU A 211 -8.09 11.82 9.03
C LEU A 211 -8.08 11.28 10.45
N LYS A 212 -7.75 12.15 11.43
CA LYS A 212 -7.44 11.73 12.79
C LYS A 212 -8.53 12.01 13.82
N ASP A 213 -9.55 12.78 13.47
CA ASP A 213 -10.67 13.11 14.34
C ASP A 213 -12.02 12.67 13.76
N ALA A 214 -13.00 12.55 14.63
CA ALA A 214 -14.34 12.11 14.26
C ALA A 214 -15.00 13.04 13.23
N ALA A 215 -14.78 14.36 13.32
CA ALA A 215 -15.40 15.30 12.38
C ALA A 215 -14.88 15.14 10.95
N SER A 216 -13.56 14.97 10.76
CA SER A 216 -12.97 14.74 9.44
C SER A 216 -13.30 13.35 8.87
N ALA A 217 -13.46 12.34 9.75
CA ALA A 217 -13.72 10.95 9.38
C ALA A 217 -15.20 10.63 9.22
N ALA A 218 -16.11 11.42 9.80
CA ALA A 218 -17.56 11.15 9.89
C ALA A 218 -18.24 10.83 8.55
N ILE A 219 -17.77 11.43 7.45
CA ILE A 219 -18.30 11.17 6.10
C ILE A 219 -18.13 9.70 5.66
N TYR A 220 -17.24 8.94 6.29
CA TYR A 220 -16.99 7.51 6.04
C TYR A 220 -17.78 6.59 6.97
N GLY A 221 -18.55 7.17 7.92
CA GLY A 221 -19.45 6.43 8.82
C GLY A 221 -18.74 5.70 9.94
N ASN A 222 -19.42 4.68 10.50
CA ASN A 222 -18.97 3.93 11.66
C ASN A 222 -17.65 3.18 11.47
N LYS A 223 -17.30 2.77 10.24
CA LYS A 223 -16.02 2.14 9.92
C LYS A 223 -14.81 3.05 10.14
N ALA A 224 -15.03 4.36 10.21
CA ALA A 224 -14.00 5.38 10.37
C ALA A 224 -13.70 5.73 11.83
N ALA A 225 -14.26 5.02 12.80
CA ALA A 225 -14.10 5.31 14.24
C ALA A 225 -12.62 5.32 14.69
N ASN A 226 -11.77 4.50 14.08
CA ASN A 226 -10.34 4.42 14.35
C ASN A 226 -9.49 5.32 13.43
N GLY A 227 -10.11 6.30 12.75
CA GLY A 227 -9.47 7.16 11.75
C GLY A 227 -9.53 6.58 10.34
N VAL A 228 -9.13 7.40 9.36
CA VAL A 228 -9.14 7.04 7.94
C VAL A 228 -7.82 7.39 7.28
N ILE A 229 -7.29 6.50 6.47
CA ILE A 229 -6.12 6.73 5.63
C ILE A 229 -6.59 6.78 4.18
N LEU A 230 -6.50 7.96 3.57
CA LEU A 230 -6.84 8.20 2.18
C LEU A 230 -5.58 8.11 1.34
N ILE A 231 -5.55 7.22 0.38
CA ILE A 231 -4.46 7.05 -0.57
C ILE A 231 -4.96 7.50 -1.94
N THR A 232 -4.23 8.46 -2.52
CA THR A 232 -4.47 8.91 -3.89
C THR A 232 -3.36 8.39 -4.78
N THR A 233 -3.73 7.71 -5.87
CA THR A 233 -2.75 7.21 -6.83
C THR A 233 -2.44 8.23 -7.92
N LYS A 234 -1.25 8.13 -8.51
CA LYS A 234 -0.80 8.98 -9.61
C LYS A 234 -1.73 8.85 -10.80
N LYS A 235 -2.19 9.99 -11.32
CA LYS A 235 -3.06 10.08 -12.49
C LYS A 235 -2.26 10.43 -13.74
N GLY A 236 -2.81 10.08 -14.90
CA GLY A 236 -2.29 10.51 -16.18
C GLY A 236 -2.27 12.03 -16.32
N ARG A 237 -1.27 12.54 -17.01
CA ARG A 237 -1.14 13.98 -17.36
C ARG A 237 -1.06 14.12 -18.87
N SER A 238 -1.68 15.17 -19.42
CA SER A 238 -1.50 15.50 -20.82
C SER A 238 -0.03 15.85 -21.10
N GLY A 239 0.46 15.47 -22.27
CA GLY A 239 1.82 15.70 -22.67
C GLY A 239 2.44 14.49 -23.42
N ARG A 240 3.72 14.62 -23.77
CA ARG A 240 4.48 13.56 -24.42
C ARG A 240 4.60 12.34 -23.51
N LEU A 241 4.71 11.17 -24.13
CA LEU A 241 5.00 9.93 -23.41
C LEU A 241 6.29 10.10 -22.59
N GLN A 242 6.17 9.87 -21.30
CA GLN A 242 7.28 9.81 -20.34
C GLN A 242 7.40 8.37 -19.84
N VAL A 243 8.62 7.85 -19.85
CA VAL A 243 8.96 6.53 -19.32
C VAL A 243 9.82 6.76 -18.08
N GLU A 244 9.41 6.19 -16.96
CA GLU A 244 10.16 6.22 -15.70
C GLU A 244 10.47 4.79 -15.31
N TYR A 245 11.74 4.50 -15.05
CA TYR A 245 12.17 3.28 -14.41
C TYR A 245 12.74 3.59 -13.03
N ASN A 246 12.36 2.80 -12.02
CA ASN A 246 12.90 2.87 -10.68
C ASN A 246 13.20 1.45 -10.19
N GLY A 247 14.45 1.20 -9.82
CA GLY A 247 14.86 -0.09 -9.30
C GLY A 247 15.83 0.06 -8.14
N TYR A 248 15.82 -0.92 -7.23
CA TYR A 248 16.81 -1.01 -6.16
C TYR A 248 17.07 -2.47 -5.80
N VAL A 249 18.25 -2.71 -5.27
CA VAL A 249 18.66 -3.96 -4.62
C VAL A 249 19.08 -3.61 -3.19
N SER A 250 18.68 -4.41 -2.23
CA SER A 250 18.97 -4.22 -0.81
C SER A 250 19.40 -5.55 -0.21
N VAL A 251 20.34 -5.51 0.74
CA VAL A 251 20.70 -6.64 1.57
C VAL A 251 20.01 -6.51 2.92
N GLN A 252 19.28 -7.54 3.29
CA GLN A 252 18.60 -7.65 4.58
C GLN A 252 19.42 -8.55 5.50
N GLN A 253 19.55 -8.15 6.75
CA GLN A 253 20.22 -8.93 7.79
C GLN A 253 19.62 -8.64 9.15
N VAL A 254 19.81 -9.55 10.10
CA VAL A 254 19.41 -9.32 11.49
C VAL A 254 20.25 -8.17 12.05
N THR A 255 19.58 -7.17 12.61
CA THR A 255 20.25 -6.03 13.26
C THR A 255 20.60 -6.33 14.71
N ARG A 256 19.81 -7.15 15.37
CA ARG A 256 20.02 -7.57 16.77
C ARG A 256 19.19 -8.82 17.08
N TYR A 257 19.76 -9.75 17.80
CA TYR A 257 19.08 -10.86 18.49
C TYR A 257 19.66 -11.01 19.91
N PRO A 258 18.99 -11.73 20.81
CA PRO A 258 19.52 -11.99 22.15
C PRO A 258 20.85 -12.75 22.09
N ASP A 259 21.78 -12.42 22.96
CA ASP A 259 22.97 -13.23 23.16
C ASP A 259 22.55 -14.57 23.78
N LEU A 260 22.79 -15.66 23.07
CA LEU A 260 22.46 -17.01 23.51
C LEU A 260 23.67 -17.61 24.24
N LEU A 261 23.37 -18.46 25.22
CA LEU A 261 24.42 -19.13 25.97
C LEU A 261 25.11 -20.24 25.14
N GLY A 262 26.42 -20.32 25.23
CA GLY A 262 27.17 -21.48 24.76
C GLY A 262 26.96 -22.69 25.67
N SER A 263 27.36 -23.87 25.20
CA SER A 263 27.09 -25.15 25.86
C SER A 263 27.63 -25.23 27.29
N VAL A 264 28.84 -24.71 27.54
CA VAL A 264 29.47 -24.72 28.86
C VAL A 264 28.69 -23.86 29.86
N ASP A 265 28.34 -22.63 29.47
CA ASP A 265 27.61 -21.70 30.34
C ASP A 265 26.19 -22.20 30.57
N TYR A 266 25.53 -22.75 29.54
CA TYR A 266 24.25 -23.39 29.66
C TYR A 266 24.25 -24.51 30.71
N MET A 267 25.22 -25.44 30.66
CA MET A 267 25.34 -26.55 31.61
C MET A 267 25.62 -26.07 33.03
N ASN A 268 26.49 -25.08 33.20
CA ASN A 268 26.84 -24.51 34.51
C ASN A 268 25.58 -23.85 35.16
N LEU A 269 24.89 -23.01 34.42
CA LEU A 269 23.67 -22.36 34.90
C LEU A 269 22.52 -23.36 35.16
N TYR A 270 22.42 -24.41 34.34
CA TYR A 270 21.46 -25.47 34.57
C TYR A 270 21.76 -26.24 35.88
N ASN A 271 23.05 -26.58 36.13
CA ASN A 271 23.48 -27.20 37.35
C ASN A 271 23.21 -26.31 38.59
N GLU A 272 23.46 -25.02 38.47
CA GLU A 272 23.15 -24.04 39.52
C GLU A 272 21.63 -24.01 39.82
N ALA A 273 20.79 -23.98 38.77
CA ALA A 273 19.35 -24.06 38.92
C ALA A 273 18.90 -25.35 39.62
N CYS A 274 19.52 -26.50 39.30
CA CYS A 274 19.26 -27.76 39.99
C CYS A 274 19.59 -27.66 41.49
N LEU A 275 20.77 -27.18 41.84
CA LEU A 275 21.19 -27.00 43.23
C LEU A 275 20.27 -26.05 44.00
N ASN A 276 19.89 -24.92 43.39
CA ASN A 276 18.98 -23.96 43.98
C ASN A 276 17.56 -24.55 44.22
N SER A 277 17.21 -25.58 43.46
CA SER A 277 15.93 -26.34 43.59
C SER A 277 16.06 -27.58 44.49
N GLY A 278 17.20 -27.77 45.17
CA GLY A 278 17.48 -28.96 46.02
C GLY A 278 17.69 -30.24 45.23
N GLN A 279 18.01 -30.15 43.94
CA GLN A 279 18.28 -31.31 43.07
C GLN A 279 19.78 -31.47 42.87
N GLN A 280 20.23 -32.68 42.48
CA GLN A 280 21.61 -32.93 42.11
C GLN A 280 21.92 -32.26 40.77
N PRO A 281 23.18 -31.83 40.57
CA PRO A 281 23.66 -31.34 39.27
C PRO A 281 23.37 -32.36 38.16
N ARG A 282 22.83 -31.90 37.05
CA ARG A 282 22.52 -32.76 35.90
C ARG A 282 23.74 -33.13 35.07
N TYR A 283 24.70 -32.19 34.96
CA TYR A 283 25.89 -32.35 34.15
C TYR A 283 27.10 -32.51 35.05
N SER A 284 27.91 -33.58 34.84
CA SER A 284 29.17 -33.78 35.56
C SER A 284 30.23 -32.83 35.07
N GLN A 285 31.21 -32.48 35.90
CA GLN A 285 32.35 -31.65 35.52
C GLN A 285 33.15 -32.25 34.38
N SER A 286 33.31 -33.58 34.38
CA SER A 286 34.01 -34.27 33.28
C SER A 286 33.28 -34.13 31.94
N TYR A 287 31.96 -34.18 31.97
CA TYR A 287 31.12 -33.97 30.78
C TYR A 287 31.26 -32.54 30.25
N ILE A 288 31.16 -31.54 31.13
CA ILE A 288 31.36 -30.13 30.77
C ILE A 288 32.74 -29.86 30.18
N GLU A 289 33.75 -30.56 30.67
CA GLU A 289 35.15 -30.40 30.20
C GLU A 289 35.34 -30.86 28.74
N HIS A 290 34.60 -31.86 28.27
CA HIS A 290 34.62 -32.26 26.85
C HIS A 290 34.12 -31.13 25.94
N PHE A 291 33.03 -30.45 26.32
CA PHE A 291 32.53 -29.27 25.57
C PHE A 291 33.52 -28.10 25.61
N ARG A 292 34.17 -27.86 26.77
CA ARG A 292 35.16 -26.80 26.91
C ARG A 292 36.37 -27.02 26.02
N LYS A 293 36.80 -28.27 25.86
CA LYS A 293 37.95 -28.65 25.01
C LYS A 293 37.58 -28.74 23.53
N GLY A 294 36.31 -28.95 23.21
CA GLY A 294 35.86 -29.20 21.85
C GLY A 294 36.36 -30.51 21.27
N ASP A 295 36.47 -31.55 22.12
CA ASP A 295 37.15 -32.83 21.78
C ASP A 295 36.51 -33.51 20.56
N ASP A 296 35.17 -33.50 20.45
CA ASP A 296 34.42 -34.08 19.35
C ASP A 296 33.13 -33.24 19.12
N PRO A 297 33.12 -32.37 18.11
CA PRO A 297 31.97 -31.53 17.82
C PRO A 297 30.69 -32.28 17.41
N ALA A 298 30.80 -33.56 17.04
CA ALA A 298 29.64 -34.40 16.75
C ALA A 298 28.96 -34.91 18.02
N LEU A 299 29.73 -35.18 19.06
CA LEU A 299 29.24 -35.65 20.36
C LEU A 299 29.07 -34.50 21.37
N TYR A 300 29.90 -33.46 21.28
CA TYR A 300 29.95 -32.33 22.19
C TYR A 300 29.77 -31.00 21.44
N PRO A 301 28.62 -30.77 20.77
CA PRO A 301 28.40 -29.57 19.96
C PRO A 301 28.26 -28.33 20.83
N ASP A 302 28.75 -27.20 20.31
CA ASP A 302 28.47 -25.86 20.82
C ASP A 302 27.94 -25.01 19.67
N ARG A 303 26.64 -24.81 19.63
CA ARG A 303 25.94 -24.23 18.47
C ARG A 303 25.31 -22.89 18.83
N ASP A 304 25.60 -21.89 18.00
CA ASP A 304 24.80 -20.65 17.92
C ASP A 304 23.68 -20.86 16.90
N TRP A 305 22.46 -20.98 17.41
CA TRP A 305 21.28 -21.22 16.56
C TRP A 305 20.85 -20.00 15.79
N ALA A 306 21.15 -18.80 16.28
CA ALA A 306 20.87 -17.58 15.55
C ALA A 306 21.77 -17.48 14.31
N ASP A 307 23.06 -17.76 14.46
CA ASP A 307 24.00 -17.78 13.33
C ASP A 307 23.74 -18.94 12.35
N PHE A 308 23.19 -20.06 12.84
CA PHE A 308 22.78 -21.18 12.00
C PHE A 308 21.62 -20.81 11.07
N TYR A 309 20.57 -20.18 11.61
CA TYR A 309 19.32 -19.94 10.89
C TYR A 309 19.29 -18.62 10.13
N PHE A 310 19.86 -17.54 10.67
CA PHE A 310 19.81 -16.24 10.04
C PHE A 310 20.94 -16.05 9.05
N LYS A 311 20.57 -15.79 7.80
CA LYS A 311 21.52 -15.50 6.72
C LYS A 311 21.17 -14.16 6.07
N PRO A 312 22.17 -13.41 5.58
CA PRO A 312 21.90 -12.25 4.76
C PRO A 312 21.05 -12.65 3.55
N ALA A 313 20.02 -11.86 3.26
CA ALA A 313 19.05 -12.10 2.20
C ALA A 313 18.95 -10.90 1.24
N ILE A 314 18.55 -11.16 0.01
CA ILE A 314 18.43 -10.11 -1.01
C ILE A 314 16.97 -9.72 -1.17
N LEU A 315 16.75 -8.41 -1.24
CA LEU A 315 15.52 -7.80 -1.65
C LEU A 315 15.78 -6.95 -2.88
N HIS A 316 15.03 -7.14 -3.94
CA HIS A 316 15.11 -6.30 -5.12
C HIS A 316 13.72 -5.90 -5.63
N ASN A 317 13.65 -4.71 -6.20
CA ASN A 317 12.41 -4.18 -6.74
C ASN A 317 12.67 -3.49 -8.07
N HIS A 318 11.80 -3.73 -9.03
CA HIS A 318 11.82 -3.13 -10.36
C HIS A 318 10.45 -2.55 -10.67
N TYR A 319 10.40 -1.29 -11.07
CA TYR A 319 9.17 -0.60 -11.36
C TYR A 319 9.33 0.24 -12.64
N VAL A 320 8.38 0.11 -13.54
CA VAL A 320 8.29 0.88 -14.78
C VAL A 320 6.96 1.62 -14.80
N LYS A 321 7.00 2.90 -15.17
CA LYS A 321 5.80 3.72 -15.35
C LYS A 321 5.85 4.43 -16.69
N LEU A 322 4.74 4.38 -17.41
CA LEU A 322 4.46 5.14 -18.62
C LEU A 322 3.39 6.18 -18.31
N ASN A 323 3.63 7.41 -18.66
CA ASN A 323 2.69 8.51 -18.45
C ASN A 323 2.62 9.38 -19.70
N GLY A 324 1.41 9.77 -20.10
CA GLY A 324 1.23 10.60 -21.28
C GLY A 324 -0.24 10.84 -21.59
N GLY A 325 -0.49 11.53 -22.70
CA GLY A 325 -1.85 11.75 -23.16
C GLY A 325 -2.04 13.07 -23.87
N THR A 326 -3.28 13.36 -24.20
CA THR A 326 -3.78 14.61 -24.74
C THR A 326 -4.66 15.31 -23.70
N ASP A 327 -5.17 16.50 -24.00
CA ASP A 327 -6.14 17.18 -23.13
C ASP A 327 -7.46 16.42 -23.00
N GLN A 328 -7.78 15.56 -23.99
CA GLN A 328 -9.00 14.74 -23.98
C GLN A 328 -8.83 13.39 -23.28
N LEU A 329 -7.63 12.80 -23.32
CA LEU A 329 -7.32 11.51 -22.73
C LEU A 329 -5.91 11.53 -22.15
N ALA A 330 -5.81 11.40 -20.84
CA ALA A 330 -4.56 11.21 -20.14
C ALA A 330 -4.51 9.80 -19.53
N TYR A 331 -3.33 9.18 -19.53
CA TYR A 331 -3.16 7.83 -19.00
C TYR A 331 -1.86 7.68 -18.22
N THR A 332 -1.88 6.77 -17.27
CA THR A 332 -0.70 6.21 -16.59
C THR A 332 -0.81 4.70 -16.60
N LEU A 333 0.25 4.04 -16.99
CA LEU A 333 0.43 2.60 -16.88
C LEU A 333 1.66 2.33 -16.03
N SER A 334 1.54 1.48 -15.02
CA SER A 334 2.67 1.02 -14.23
C SER A 334 2.71 -0.49 -14.11
N MET A 335 3.92 -1.02 -13.98
CA MET A 335 4.20 -2.43 -13.70
C MET A 335 5.32 -2.49 -12.68
N GLY A 336 5.19 -3.36 -11.70
CA GLY A 336 6.17 -3.57 -10.65
C GLY A 336 6.47 -5.04 -10.43
N TYR A 337 7.68 -5.33 -10.01
CA TYR A 337 8.13 -6.61 -9.50
C TYR A 337 8.90 -6.41 -8.20
N LEU A 338 8.55 -7.14 -7.17
CA LEU A 338 9.24 -7.23 -5.90
C LEU A 338 9.64 -8.69 -5.68
N GLY A 339 10.95 -8.94 -5.52
CA GLY A 339 11.50 -10.21 -5.07
C GLY A 339 12.16 -10.00 -3.71
N GLN A 340 11.78 -10.77 -2.72
CA GLN A 340 12.27 -10.68 -1.36
C GLN A 340 12.59 -12.07 -0.83
N ASP A 341 13.88 -12.35 -0.65
CA ASP A 341 14.33 -13.51 0.10
C ASP A 341 14.25 -13.22 1.60
N GLY A 342 13.91 -14.21 2.40
CA GLY A 342 13.92 -14.09 3.86
C GLY A 342 15.28 -14.33 4.46
N ILE A 343 15.61 -13.60 5.53
CA ILE A 343 16.82 -13.86 6.34
C ILE A 343 16.75 -15.21 7.05
N LEU A 344 15.57 -15.82 7.13
CA LEU A 344 15.35 -17.19 7.58
C LEU A 344 15.18 -18.08 6.35
N GLU A 345 16.10 -19.01 6.16
CA GLU A 345 16.17 -19.88 4.97
C GLU A 345 14.86 -20.64 4.74
N GLY A 346 14.40 -20.67 3.49
CA GLY A 346 13.12 -21.30 3.10
C GLY A 346 11.92 -20.34 3.14
N THR A 347 12.13 -19.07 3.42
CA THR A 347 11.10 -18.04 3.33
C THR A 347 11.42 -17.08 2.19
N GLU A 348 10.43 -16.80 1.33
CA GLU A 348 10.56 -15.89 0.18
C GLU A 348 9.21 -15.33 -0.25
N TYR A 349 9.22 -14.20 -0.94
CA TYR A 349 8.04 -13.60 -1.53
C TYR A 349 8.34 -12.92 -2.86
N ASP A 350 7.57 -13.32 -3.88
CA ASP A 350 7.57 -12.69 -5.19
C ASP A 350 6.22 -12.02 -5.44
N LYS A 351 6.23 -10.77 -5.90
CA LYS A 351 5.01 -10.03 -6.25
C LYS A 351 5.17 -9.31 -7.58
N TYR A 352 4.25 -9.55 -8.49
CA TYR A 352 4.06 -8.79 -9.73
C TYR A 352 2.80 -7.97 -9.60
N ASN A 353 2.86 -6.68 -9.91
CA ASN A 353 1.72 -5.80 -9.88
C ASN A 353 1.63 -4.94 -11.14
N PHE A 354 0.41 -4.53 -11.45
CA PHE A 354 0.15 -3.57 -12.53
C PHE A 354 -0.94 -2.59 -12.11
N ARG A 355 -0.92 -1.39 -12.72
CA ARG A 355 -1.98 -0.39 -12.59
C ARG A 355 -2.12 0.40 -13.89
N ILE A 356 -3.38 0.67 -14.26
CA ILE A 356 -3.75 1.49 -15.41
C ILE A 356 -4.73 2.54 -14.91
N ASN A 357 -4.35 3.81 -14.98
CA ASN A 357 -5.22 4.94 -14.70
C ASN A 357 -5.47 5.70 -15.98
N THR A 358 -6.73 5.93 -16.33
CA THR A 358 -7.10 6.82 -17.42
C THR A 358 -8.03 7.92 -16.94
N THR A 359 -7.96 9.05 -17.59
CA THR A 359 -8.89 10.15 -17.40
C THR A 359 -9.22 10.75 -18.76
N SER A 360 -10.51 10.73 -19.11
CA SER A 360 -11.02 11.34 -20.33
C SER A 360 -11.89 12.52 -20.00
N SER A 361 -11.66 13.65 -20.69
CA SER A 361 -12.47 14.87 -20.62
C SER A 361 -13.27 15.01 -21.92
N LEU A 362 -14.58 14.97 -21.82
CA LEU A 362 -15.53 14.98 -22.93
C LEU A 362 -16.53 16.13 -22.80
N LEU A 363 -17.25 16.43 -23.87
CA LEU A 363 -18.31 17.45 -23.89
C LEU A 363 -17.79 18.83 -23.42
N LYS A 364 -16.62 19.24 -23.88
CA LYS A 364 -15.94 20.48 -23.44
C LYS A 364 -15.78 20.53 -21.92
N ASP A 365 -15.17 19.47 -21.36
CA ASP A 365 -14.88 19.27 -19.93
C ASP A 365 -16.11 19.14 -19.01
N ARG A 366 -17.33 19.03 -19.57
CA ARG A 366 -18.52 18.82 -18.77
C ARG A 366 -18.64 17.38 -18.26
N LEU A 367 -18.14 16.40 -19.01
CA LEU A 367 -18.12 15.00 -18.62
C LEU A 367 -16.67 14.53 -18.47
N LYS A 368 -16.32 14.10 -17.26
CA LYS A 368 -15.03 13.48 -16.95
C LYS A 368 -15.25 12.01 -16.60
N ILE A 369 -14.54 11.13 -17.30
CA ILE A 369 -14.55 9.69 -17.06
C ILE A 369 -13.17 9.29 -16.57
N SER A 370 -13.08 8.72 -15.40
CA SER A 370 -11.83 8.19 -14.86
C SER A 370 -11.96 6.69 -14.62
N THR A 371 -10.96 5.93 -15.06
CA THR A 371 -10.88 4.49 -14.76
C THR A 371 -9.58 4.20 -14.05
N ASN A 372 -9.64 3.27 -13.11
CA ASN A 372 -8.50 2.69 -12.45
C ASN A 372 -8.66 1.17 -12.50
N VAL A 373 -7.73 0.49 -13.15
CA VAL A 373 -7.67 -0.97 -13.18
C VAL A 373 -6.33 -1.37 -12.60
N ALA A 374 -6.34 -2.20 -11.58
CA ALA A 374 -5.12 -2.64 -10.93
C ALA A 374 -5.22 -4.12 -10.55
N GLY A 375 -4.08 -4.74 -10.33
CA GLY A 375 -4.03 -6.08 -9.82
C GLY A 375 -2.61 -6.50 -9.45
N TYR A 376 -2.53 -7.60 -8.71
CA TYR A 376 -1.25 -8.23 -8.42
C TYR A 376 -1.37 -9.75 -8.36
N SER A 377 -0.24 -10.40 -8.57
CA SER A 377 -0.02 -11.81 -8.31
C SER A 377 1.17 -11.96 -7.38
N GLY A 378 0.96 -12.59 -6.23
CA GLY A 378 1.99 -12.85 -5.23
C GLY A 378 2.17 -14.34 -4.98
N VAL A 379 3.40 -14.77 -4.75
CA VAL A 379 3.76 -16.12 -4.30
C VAL A 379 4.61 -16.00 -3.06
N LYS A 380 4.13 -16.56 -1.95
CA LYS A 380 4.85 -16.63 -0.69
C LYS A 380 5.20 -18.08 -0.39
N ASN A 381 6.47 -18.34 -0.11
CA ASN A 381 6.92 -19.57 0.49
C ASN A 381 7.23 -19.34 1.98
N ASP A 382 6.87 -20.30 2.81
CA ASP A 382 7.04 -20.28 4.26
C ASP A 382 7.50 -21.66 4.74
N LEU A 383 7.93 -21.74 5.98
CA LEU A 383 8.23 -23.00 6.63
C LEU A 383 6.94 -23.78 6.90
N VAL A 384 7.01 -25.11 6.89
CA VAL A 384 5.83 -25.98 7.01
C VAL A 384 5.16 -25.84 8.39
N ASP A 385 5.93 -25.77 9.46
CA ASP A 385 5.44 -25.49 10.82
C ASP A 385 5.25 -23.99 11.10
N GLY A 386 5.65 -23.13 10.14
CA GLY A 386 5.57 -21.69 10.21
C GLY A 386 6.77 -21.02 10.88
N THR A 387 7.09 -19.83 10.37
CA THR A 387 8.25 -19.02 10.83
C THR A 387 8.25 -18.77 12.33
N GLY A 388 7.09 -18.57 12.99
CA GLY A 388 6.99 -18.34 14.43
C GLY A 388 7.53 -19.50 15.27
N ASN A 389 7.26 -20.76 14.88
CA ASN A 389 7.75 -21.93 15.57
C ASN A 389 9.28 -22.07 15.44
N THR A 390 9.83 -21.72 14.27
CA THR A 390 11.29 -21.75 14.08
C THR A 390 11.97 -20.66 14.90
N LEU A 391 11.43 -19.45 14.97
CA LEU A 391 11.94 -18.38 15.83
C LEU A 391 11.91 -18.78 17.32
N TYR A 392 10.84 -19.44 17.77
CA TYR A 392 10.76 -19.99 19.13
C TYR A 392 11.86 -21.03 19.36
N ARG A 393 12.09 -21.95 18.40
CA ARG A 393 13.14 -22.97 18.51
C ARG A 393 14.53 -22.35 18.62
N ILE A 394 14.86 -21.31 17.88
CA ILE A 394 16.16 -20.62 17.93
C ILE A 394 16.51 -20.22 19.37
N VAL A 395 15.55 -19.68 20.12
CA VAL A 395 15.79 -19.21 21.50
C VAL A 395 15.59 -20.31 22.56
N ALA A 396 14.84 -21.37 22.27
CA ALA A 396 14.53 -22.43 23.22
C ALA A 396 15.44 -23.65 23.10
N MET A 397 16.14 -23.79 21.99
CA MET A 397 16.95 -24.95 21.69
C MET A 397 18.29 -24.91 22.45
N SER A 398 18.67 -26.05 23.05
CA SER A 398 19.94 -26.17 23.72
C SER A 398 21.09 -26.04 22.71
N PRO A 399 22.20 -25.34 23.05
CA PRO A 399 23.38 -25.27 22.20
C PRO A 399 24.10 -26.62 22.06
N MET A 400 23.72 -27.60 22.88
CA MET A 400 24.31 -28.96 22.93
C MET A 400 23.66 -29.93 21.93
N VAL A 401 22.80 -29.48 21.03
CA VAL A 401 22.10 -30.30 20.03
C VAL A 401 22.80 -30.13 18.67
N ASN A 402 22.95 -31.22 17.93
CA ASN A 402 23.31 -31.15 16.52
C ASN A 402 22.06 -31.01 15.64
N ALA A 403 22.16 -30.22 14.57
CA ALA A 403 21.10 -30.10 13.57
C ALA A 403 20.90 -31.43 12.82
N LYS A 404 22.00 -32.04 12.40
CA LYS A 404 22.05 -33.28 11.63
C LYS A 404 23.08 -34.22 12.22
N MET A 405 22.78 -35.50 12.28
CA MET A 405 23.69 -36.54 12.75
C MET A 405 24.24 -37.28 11.55
N GLU A 406 25.56 -37.40 11.50
CA GLU A 406 26.29 -38.08 10.42
C GLU A 406 25.87 -39.56 10.33
N GLY A 407 25.56 -40.00 9.12
CA GLY A 407 25.08 -41.36 8.85
C GLY A 407 23.60 -41.62 9.18
N TYR A 408 22.92 -40.67 9.81
CA TYR A 408 21.49 -40.83 10.22
C TYR A 408 20.58 -39.80 9.56
N GLY A 409 20.68 -38.52 9.90
CA GLY A 409 19.82 -37.47 9.38
C GLY A 409 19.54 -36.35 10.38
N TRP A 410 18.45 -35.61 10.16
CA TRP A 410 18.03 -34.49 10.97
C TRP A 410 17.56 -34.92 12.37
N THR A 411 17.82 -34.07 13.35
CA THR A 411 17.32 -34.32 14.70
C THR A 411 15.88 -33.78 14.86
N ASP A 412 15.20 -34.19 15.92
CA ASP A 412 13.76 -33.92 16.14
C ASP A 412 13.40 -32.44 16.32
N TRP A 413 14.37 -31.57 16.56
CA TRP A 413 14.20 -30.12 16.57
C TRP A 413 14.14 -29.48 15.17
N PHE A 414 14.62 -30.19 14.12
CA PHE A 414 14.83 -29.68 12.77
C PHE A 414 13.82 -30.24 11.76
N TYR A 415 12.57 -30.33 12.17
CA TYR A 415 11.50 -30.86 11.32
C TYR A 415 11.33 -30.09 10.02
N ASP A 416 11.30 -28.74 10.08
CA ASP A 416 11.13 -27.92 8.89
C ASP A 416 12.28 -28.12 7.88
N ASP A 417 13.52 -28.26 8.40
CA ASP A 417 14.70 -28.48 7.56
C ASP A 417 14.67 -29.88 6.93
N ALA A 418 14.27 -30.90 7.70
CA ALA A 418 14.07 -32.26 7.21
C ALA A 418 13.00 -32.32 6.12
N VAL A 419 11.88 -31.67 6.34
CA VAL A 419 10.77 -31.61 5.38
C VAL A 419 11.18 -30.88 4.11
N ARG A 420 11.87 -29.74 4.23
CA ARG A 420 12.36 -28.97 3.10
C ARG A 420 13.37 -29.75 2.26
N GLU A 421 14.34 -30.42 2.88
CA GLU A 421 15.30 -31.31 2.20
C GLU A 421 14.59 -32.47 1.47
N ALA A 422 13.50 -32.97 2.03
CA ALA A 422 12.69 -34.02 1.44
C ALA A 422 11.67 -33.51 0.38
N GLY A 423 11.73 -32.23 0.01
CA GLY A 423 10.87 -31.61 -1.01
C GLY A 423 9.52 -31.15 -0.52
N GLY A 424 9.32 -31.02 0.80
CA GLY A 424 8.12 -30.42 1.37
C GLY A 424 8.14 -28.90 1.25
N PHE A 425 6.95 -28.29 1.33
CA PHE A 425 6.77 -26.85 1.17
C PHE A 425 5.49 -26.33 1.81
N ASN A 426 5.47 -25.06 2.11
CA ASN A 426 4.29 -24.27 2.47
C ASN A 426 4.21 -23.08 1.50
N LYS A 427 3.31 -23.15 0.54
CA LYS A 427 3.20 -22.17 -0.55
C LYS A 427 1.83 -21.53 -0.57
N THR A 428 1.80 -20.19 -0.56
CA THR A 428 0.60 -19.39 -0.73
C THR A 428 0.68 -18.57 -2.00
N ARG A 429 -0.33 -18.66 -2.85
CA ARG A 429 -0.48 -17.84 -4.05
C ARG A 429 -1.66 -16.91 -3.89
N THR A 430 -1.43 -15.62 -4.05
CA THR A 430 -2.46 -14.59 -3.98
C THR A 430 -2.60 -13.90 -5.32
N GLY A 431 -3.83 -13.79 -5.80
CA GLY A 431 -4.17 -13.00 -6.98
C GLY A 431 -5.22 -11.96 -6.61
N ASN A 432 -5.00 -10.71 -6.98
CA ASN A 432 -5.97 -9.63 -6.82
C ASN A 432 -6.24 -8.96 -8.17
N PHE A 433 -7.48 -8.59 -8.38
CA PHE A 433 -7.93 -7.72 -9.46
C PHE A 433 -8.91 -6.71 -8.91
N SER A 434 -8.69 -5.43 -9.23
CA SER A 434 -9.59 -4.33 -8.89
C SER A 434 -9.87 -3.45 -10.11
N GLY A 435 -11.10 -3.00 -10.22
CA GLY A 435 -11.55 -2.09 -11.26
C GLY A 435 -12.45 -1.02 -10.69
N ASN A 436 -12.15 0.24 -11.01
CA ASN A 436 -12.88 1.41 -10.56
C ASN A 436 -13.26 2.26 -11.78
N LEU A 437 -14.53 2.63 -11.88
CA LEU A 437 -15.06 3.59 -12.86
C LEU A 437 -15.70 4.77 -12.12
N ASN A 438 -15.23 5.96 -12.40
CA ASN A 438 -15.79 7.21 -11.87
C ASN A 438 -16.27 8.10 -13.03
N LEU A 439 -17.49 8.57 -12.93
CA LEU A 439 -18.16 9.46 -13.89
C LEU A 439 -18.50 10.77 -13.18
N GLN A 440 -17.99 11.88 -13.69
CA GLN A 440 -18.22 13.21 -13.13
C GLN A 440 -18.85 14.11 -14.20
N LEU A 441 -20.09 14.55 -13.97
CA LEU A 441 -20.86 15.39 -14.89
C LEU A 441 -21.13 16.76 -14.27
N SER A 442 -20.61 17.81 -14.89
CA SER A 442 -20.94 19.19 -14.56
C SER A 442 -22.28 19.58 -15.19
N LEU A 443 -23.36 19.48 -14.41
CA LEU A 443 -24.72 19.84 -14.85
C LEU A 443 -24.84 21.35 -15.11
N LEU A 444 -24.30 22.15 -14.16
CA LEU A 444 -24.15 23.59 -14.23
C LEU A 444 -22.73 23.98 -13.84
N LYS A 445 -22.35 25.25 -13.94
CA LYS A 445 -21.03 25.74 -13.52
C LYS A 445 -20.72 25.43 -12.05
N ASN A 446 -21.76 25.37 -11.23
CA ASN A 446 -21.69 25.19 -9.78
C ASN A 446 -22.48 23.97 -9.27
N LEU A 447 -22.92 23.08 -10.17
CA LEU A 447 -23.64 21.85 -9.82
C LEU A 447 -23.00 20.65 -10.52
N ARG A 448 -22.54 19.67 -9.73
CA ARG A 448 -21.84 18.48 -10.20
C ARG A 448 -22.50 17.22 -9.68
N LEU A 449 -22.77 16.31 -10.59
CA LEU A 449 -23.16 14.93 -10.30
C LEU A 449 -21.92 14.04 -10.47
N GLU A 450 -21.66 13.18 -9.50
CA GLU A 450 -20.58 12.20 -9.57
C GLU A 450 -21.11 10.83 -9.19
N GLY A 451 -20.77 9.80 -9.96
CA GLY A 451 -21.10 8.42 -9.68
C GLY A 451 -19.88 7.54 -9.88
N ALA A 452 -19.68 6.58 -8.98
CA ALA A 452 -18.58 5.65 -9.12
C ALA A 452 -18.97 4.23 -8.68
N VAL A 453 -18.32 3.26 -9.32
CA VAL A 453 -18.44 1.83 -9.03
C VAL A 453 -17.04 1.23 -8.91
N ASN A 454 -16.84 0.39 -7.91
CA ASN A 454 -15.63 -0.37 -7.69
C ASN A 454 -15.96 -1.86 -7.56
N TYR A 455 -15.19 -2.68 -8.23
CA TYR A 455 -15.14 -4.13 -8.07
C TYR A 455 -13.74 -4.54 -7.66
N ASP A 456 -13.63 -5.30 -6.57
CA ASP A 456 -12.37 -5.84 -6.07
C ASP A 456 -12.53 -7.33 -5.76
N ARG A 457 -11.57 -8.13 -6.22
CA ARG A 457 -11.58 -9.58 -5.98
C ARG A 457 -10.18 -10.06 -5.65
N THR A 458 -10.03 -10.68 -4.50
CA THR A 458 -8.80 -11.37 -4.09
C THR A 458 -9.09 -12.87 -3.99
N THR A 459 -8.18 -13.68 -4.50
CA THR A 459 -8.19 -15.13 -4.33
C THR A 459 -6.82 -15.54 -3.81
N GLU A 460 -6.81 -16.25 -2.69
CA GLU A 460 -5.61 -16.83 -2.11
C GLU A 460 -5.76 -18.35 -2.10
N THR A 461 -4.74 -19.06 -2.57
CA THR A 461 -4.66 -20.51 -2.54
C THR A 461 -3.43 -20.92 -1.77
N GLY A 462 -3.61 -21.69 -0.71
CA GLY A 462 -2.54 -22.23 0.11
C GLY A 462 -2.39 -23.74 -0.10
N GLN A 463 -1.14 -24.20 -0.19
CA GLN A 463 -0.79 -25.61 -0.22
C GLN A 463 0.38 -25.85 0.72
N ILE A 464 0.16 -26.75 1.70
CA ILE A 464 1.18 -27.20 2.64
C ILE A 464 1.37 -28.68 2.42
N TYR A 465 2.57 -29.07 2.02
CA TYR A 465 2.96 -30.44 1.78
C TYR A 465 4.14 -30.80 2.67
N ALA A 466 4.00 -31.85 3.45
CA ALA A 466 5.06 -32.44 4.24
C ALA A 466 5.19 -33.92 3.87
N PRO A 467 6.31 -34.36 3.26
CA PRO A 467 6.61 -35.76 3.08
C PRO A 467 6.86 -36.44 4.43
N ASN A 468 6.88 -37.77 4.42
CA ASN A 468 7.32 -38.54 5.61
C ASN A 468 8.81 -38.31 5.82
N VAL A 469 9.18 -37.92 7.04
CA VAL A 469 10.57 -37.69 7.43
C VAL A 469 10.88 -38.40 8.75
N ASP A 470 12.03 -39.02 8.79
CA ASP A 470 12.58 -39.62 10.01
C ASP A 470 13.47 -38.60 10.73
N LEU A 471 13.25 -38.49 12.04
CA LEU A 471 14.01 -37.63 12.92
C LEU A 471 14.72 -38.45 13.97
N TYR A 472 15.91 -38.01 14.34
CA TYR A 472 16.82 -38.76 15.19
C TYR A 472 17.14 -37.98 16.46
N LYS A 473 17.59 -38.72 17.50
CA LYS A 473 18.13 -38.13 18.71
C LYS A 473 19.15 -39.08 19.39
N VAL A 474 19.93 -38.49 20.28
CA VAL A 474 20.81 -39.25 21.15
C VAL A 474 20.01 -39.79 22.31
N PHE A 475 20.08 -41.08 22.53
CA PHE A 475 19.55 -41.76 23.71
C PHE A 475 20.73 -42.05 24.64
N THR A 476 20.60 -41.68 25.92
CA THR A 476 21.60 -41.98 26.95
C THR A 476 21.10 -43.15 27.81
N GLY A 477 21.79 -44.26 27.80
CA GLY A 477 21.51 -45.40 28.62
C GLY A 477 21.75 -45.13 30.11
N ALA A 478 21.22 -46.03 30.99
CA ALA A 478 21.43 -45.91 32.43
C ALA A 478 22.88 -46.01 32.87
N ASP A 479 23.72 -46.64 32.04
CA ASP A 479 25.17 -46.77 32.19
C ASP A 479 25.96 -45.60 31.62
N GLY A 480 25.29 -44.55 31.09
CA GLY A 480 25.90 -43.39 30.44
C GLY A 480 26.29 -43.62 28.98
N THR A 481 26.03 -44.80 28.43
CA THR A 481 26.28 -45.02 26.98
C THR A 481 25.33 -44.17 26.13
N GLN A 482 25.88 -43.58 25.08
CA GLN A 482 25.12 -42.79 24.12
C GLN A 482 24.89 -43.58 22.83
N THR A 483 23.66 -43.64 22.40
CA THR A 483 23.28 -44.27 21.13
C THR A 483 22.39 -43.32 20.31
N ILE A 484 22.63 -43.28 18.99
CA ILE A 484 21.79 -42.54 18.08
C ILE A 484 20.67 -43.46 17.60
N GLY A 485 19.45 -43.02 17.74
CA GLY A 485 18.28 -43.78 17.28
C GLY A 485 17.20 -42.87 16.72
N LYS A 486 16.25 -43.51 16.04
CA LYS A 486 15.08 -42.84 15.52
C LYS A 486 14.24 -42.32 16.67
N SER A 487 14.03 -41.03 16.74
CA SER A 487 13.21 -40.37 17.77
C SER A 487 11.75 -40.45 17.42
N THR A 488 11.40 -40.03 16.22
CA THR A 488 10.04 -39.98 15.72
C THR A 488 10.01 -40.06 14.22
N SER A 489 8.90 -40.48 13.64
CA SER A 489 8.54 -40.24 12.25
C SER A 489 7.29 -39.39 12.23
N ARG A 490 7.33 -38.29 11.53
CA ARG A 490 6.10 -37.56 11.28
C ARG A 490 5.48 -38.05 9.98
N GLU A 491 4.19 -38.39 10.07
CA GLU A 491 3.44 -38.86 8.91
C GLU A 491 3.39 -37.77 7.83
N SER A 492 3.48 -38.20 6.60
CA SER A 492 3.27 -37.29 5.45
C SER A 492 1.88 -36.65 5.52
N SER A 493 1.79 -35.42 5.07
CA SER A 493 0.54 -34.66 5.07
C SER A 493 0.43 -33.71 3.89
N ILE A 494 -0.79 -33.47 3.47
CA ILE A 494 -1.14 -32.42 2.51
C ILE A 494 -2.34 -31.62 3.04
N THR A 495 -2.24 -30.31 2.95
CA THR A 495 -3.32 -29.38 3.22
C THR A 495 -3.47 -28.43 2.06
N GLU A 496 -4.68 -28.28 1.56
CA GLU A 496 -5.04 -27.29 0.55
C GLU A 496 -6.12 -26.37 1.11
N SER A 497 -5.99 -25.07 0.80
CA SER A 497 -6.94 -24.06 1.20
C SER A 497 -7.18 -23.06 0.09
N THR A 498 -8.38 -22.50 0.06
CA THR A 498 -8.73 -21.39 -0.81
C THR A 498 -9.52 -20.36 -0.01
N TYR A 499 -9.06 -19.13 -0.04
CA TYR A 499 -9.77 -17.98 0.50
C TYR A 499 -10.12 -17.03 -0.65
N ARG A 500 -11.37 -16.58 -0.69
CA ARG A 500 -11.86 -15.62 -1.67
C ARG A 500 -12.51 -14.45 -0.95
N TYR A 501 -12.09 -13.26 -1.29
CA TYR A 501 -12.65 -12.01 -0.82
C TYR A 501 -13.16 -11.21 -2.00
N GLY A 502 -14.39 -10.71 -1.92
CA GLY A 502 -15.00 -9.84 -2.93
C GLY A 502 -15.55 -8.56 -2.30
N ASN A 503 -15.42 -7.45 -3.02
CA ASN A 503 -16.03 -6.18 -2.67
C ASN A 503 -16.62 -5.54 -3.95
N LEU A 504 -17.92 -5.30 -3.93
CA LEU A 504 -18.62 -4.47 -4.92
C LEU A 504 -19.19 -3.27 -4.19
N SER A 505 -18.70 -2.08 -4.55
CA SER A 505 -19.12 -0.83 -3.91
C SER A 505 -19.48 0.21 -4.95
N SER A 506 -20.45 1.06 -4.66
CA SER A 506 -20.83 2.18 -5.52
C SER A 506 -21.30 3.37 -4.69
N TYR A 507 -21.13 4.56 -5.26
CA TYR A 507 -21.71 5.78 -4.71
C TYR A 507 -22.17 6.72 -5.79
N VAL A 508 -23.09 7.60 -5.41
CA VAL A 508 -23.53 8.76 -6.21
C VAL A 508 -23.56 9.96 -5.29
N THR A 509 -23.00 11.09 -5.74
CA THR A 509 -23.02 12.36 -5.02
C THR A 509 -23.48 13.50 -5.91
N LEU A 510 -24.22 14.44 -5.32
CA LEU A 510 -24.58 15.71 -5.92
C LEU A 510 -23.93 16.83 -5.09
N SER A 511 -23.11 17.63 -5.73
CA SER A 511 -22.40 18.75 -5.10
C SER A 511 -22.83 20.06 -5.71
N TYR A 512 -23.21 21.03 -4.86
CA TYR A 512 -23.52 22.40 -5.24
C TYR A 512 -22.62 23.36 -4.46
N TRP A 513 -22.10 24.38 -5.13
CA TRP A 513 -21.35 25.45 -4.48
C TRP A 513 -21.79 26.81 -4.99
N ALA A 514 -21.79 27.80 -4.12
CA ALA A 514 -22.19 29.16 -4.42
C ALA A 514 -21.36 30.17 -3.63
N THR A 515 -21.22 31.36 -4.21
CA THR A 515 -20.65 32.51 -3.54
C THR A 515 -21.70 33.61 -3.51
N ALA A 516 -22.03 34.13 -2.32
CA ALA A 516 -22.96 35.23 -2.15
C ALA A 516 -22.16 36.48 -1.73
N GLY A 517 -22.26 37.55 -2.55
CA GLY A 517 -21.30 38.66 -2.47
C GLY A 517 -19.86 38.16 -2.68
N ASP A 518 -18.88 38.93 -2.25
CA ASP A 518 -17.46 38.56 -2.44
C ASP A 518 -16.88 37.70 -1.30
N HIS A 519 -17.69 37.36 -0.29
CA HIS A 519 -17.17 36.90 1.01
C HIS A 519 -17.82 35.65 1.58
N HIS A 520 -18.98 35.24 1.11
CA HIS A 520 -19.72 34.09 1.62
C HIS A 520 -19.63 32.91 0.65
N HIS A 521 -18.92 31.87 1.02
CA HIS A 521 -18.79 30.66 0.20
C HIS A 521 -19.54 29.50 0.85
N PHE A 522 -20.39 28.85 0.07
CA PHE A 522 -21.19 27.71 0.48
C PHE A 522 -20.87 26.51 -0.40
N LYS A 523 -20.77 25.33 0.20
CA LYS A 523 -20.72 24.08 -0.52
C LYS A 523 -21.61 23.05 0.19
N VAL A 524 -22.51 22.45 -0.57
CA VAL A 524 -23.40 21.37 -0.10
C VAL A 524 -23.11 20.14 -0.92
N LEU A 525 -23.04 19.00 -0.25
CA LEU A 525 -22.92 17.69 -0.88
C LEU A 525 -24.00 16.79 -0.27
N ALA A 526 -24.74 16.09 -1.12
CA ALA A 526 -25.62 14.99 -0.75
C ALA A 526 -25.16 13.73 -1.48
N GLY A 527 -25.19 12.59 -0.83
CA GLY A 527 -24.71 11.35 -1.42
C GLY A 527 -25.43 10.12 -0.93
N TRP A 528 -25.36 9.09 -1.75
CA TRP A 528 -25.80 7.74 -1.49
C TRP A 528 -24.64 6.77 -1.79
N GLN A 529 -24.46 5.75 -0.96
CA GLN A 529 -23.44 4.74 -1.10
C GLN A 529 -24.02 3.38 -0.77
N GLN A 530 -23.56 2.35 -1.47
CA GLN A 530 -23.79 0.96 -1.09
C GLN A 530 -22.51 0.14 -1.23
N GLY A 531 -22.43 -0.95 -0.49
CA GLY A 531 -21.32 -1.91 -0.55
C GLY A 531 -21.79 -3.30 -0.21
N GLN A 532 -21.18 -4.27 -0.87
CA GLN A 532 -21.34 -5.69 -0.61
C GLN A 532 -19.96 -6.33 -0.51
N TRP A 533 -19.73 -7.07 0.56
CA TRP A 533 -18.49 -7.81 0.82
C TRP A 533 -18.85 -9.28 0.98
N ASP A 534 -18.17 -10.14 0.24
CA ASP A 534 -18.28 -11.59 0.35
C ASP A 534 -16.92 -12.21 0.69
N ASN A 535 -16.93 -13.13 1.65
CA ASN A 535 -15.78 -13.94 2.00
C ASN A 535 -16.15 -15.41 1.93
N LYS A 536 -15.27 -16.23 1.36
CA LYS A 536 -15.46 -17.66 1.28
C LYS A 536 -14.15 -18.39 1.50
N TYR A 537 -14.17 -19.35 2.38
CA TYR A 537 -13.00 -20.15 2.75
C TYR A 537 -13.31 -21.63 2.62
N TYR A 538 -12.36 -22.37 2.09
CA TYR A 538 -12.34 -23.83 2.04
C TYR A 538 -10.98 -24.33 2.48
N LYS A 539 -10.96 -25.44 3.22
CA LYS A 539 -9.74 -26.14 3.58
C LYS A 539 -10.01 -27.64 3.55
N ALA A 540 -9.07 -28.41 2.99
CA ALA A 540 -9.06 -29.86 3.03
C ALA A 540 -7.66 -30.36 3.38
N SER A 541 -7.56 -31.47 4.10
CA SER A 541 -6.29 -32.11 4.42
C SER A 541 -6.42 -33.61 4.52
N ARG A 542 -5.33 -34.30 4.24
CA ARG A 542 -5.13 -35.73 4.48
C ARG A 542 -3.71 -35.98 4.98
N THR A 543 -3.52 -37.07 5.70
CA THR A 543 -2.19 -37.58 6.13
C THR A 543 -1.97 -38.98 5.55
N ARG A 544 -0.81 -39.56 5.85
CA ARG A 544 -0.40 -40.89 5.39
C ARG A 544 -0.53 -41.06 3.88
N LEU A 545 0.23 -40.20 3.16
CA LEU A 545 0.27 -40.23 1.71
C LEU A 545 0.97 -41.52 1.24
N THR A 546 0.37 -42.20 0.27
CA THR A 546 0.92 -43.46 -0.31
C THR A 546 2.09 -43.24 -1.24
N THR A 547 2.26 -42.00 -1.73
CA THR A 547 3.36 -41.58 -2.61
C THR A 547 3.81 -40.18 -2.25
N ASN A 548 5.02 -39.78 -2.68
CA ASN A 548 5.54 -38.43 -2.46
C ASN A 548 4.97 -37.42 -3.49
N LEU A 549 3.67 -37.48 -3.77
CA LEU A 549 2.97 -36.51 -4.60
C LEU A 549 2.19 -35.53 -3.71
N PRO A 550 2.30 -34.21 -3.94
CA PRO A 550 1.55 -33.21 -3.20
C PRO A 550 0.09 -33.12 -3.68
N SER A 551 -0.69 -34.17 -3.48
CA SER A 551 -2.10 -34.25 -3.85
C SER A 551 -2.92 -34.87 -2.73
N LEU A 552 -4.11 -34.32 -2.47
CA LEU A 552 -5.07 -34.87 -1.51
C LEU A 552 -5.50 -36.30 -1.88
N GLU A 553 -5.53 -36.65 -3.13
CA GLU A 553 -6.02 -37.94 -3.62
C GLU A 553 -5.17 -39.12 -3.13
N VAL A 554 -3.84 -38.91 -2.99
CA VAL A 554 -2.90 -39.95 -2.54
C VAL A 554 -2.86 -40.12 -1.02
N GLY A 555 -3.56 -39.28 -0.24
CA GLY A 555 -3.66 -39.39 1.21
C GLY A 555 -4.71 -40.43 1.63
N ASP A 556 -4.47 -41.04 2.80
CA ASP A 556 -5.41 -42.02 3.40
C ASP A 556 -6.80 -41.37 3.55
N PRO A 557 -7.84 -41.92 2.91
CA PRO A 557 -9.21 -41.41 3.04
C PRO A 557 -9.75 -41.35 4.47
N SER A 558 -9.27 -42.24 5.35
CA SER A 558 -9.71 -42.29 6.76
C SER A 558 -9.22 -41.07 7.57
N THR A 559 -8.23 -40.34 7.06
CA THR A 559 -7.64 -39.13 7.69
C THR A 559 -8.21 -37.83 7.17
N GLN A 560 -9.16 -37.89 6.25
CA GLN A 560 -9.74 -36.71 5.62
C GLN A 560 -10.34 -35.75 6.64
N LYS A 561 -9.93 -34.47 6.53
CA LYS A 561 -10.51 -33.33 7.23
C LYS A 561 -10.86 -32.24 6.24
N ASN A 562 -12.00 -31.62 6.42
CA ASN A 562 -12.39 -30.45 5.64
C ASN A 562 -13.11 -29.44 6.53
N SER A 563 -13.08 -28.20 6.12
CA SER A 563 -13.86 -27.11 6.71
C SER A 563 -14.15 -26.04 5.66
N SER A 564 -15.28 -25.37 5.83
CA SER A 564 -15.62 -24.21 5.01
C SER A 564 -16.48 -23.24 5.82
N TRP A 565 -16.39 -21.98 5.45
CA TRP A 565 -17.29 -20.95 5.93
C TRP A 565 -17.48 -19.88 4.85
N GLU A 566 -18.59 -19.19 4.93
CA GLU A 566 -18.95 -18.12 4.02
C GLU A 566 -19.62 -17.00 4.81
N THR A 567 -19.28 -15.75 4.49
CA THR A 567 -19.93 -14.58 5.06
C THR A 567 -20.22 -13.57 3.98
N GLU A 568 -21.37 -12.93 4.08
CA GLU A 568 -21.78 -11.82 3.24
C GLU A 568 -22.23 -10.66 4.12
N VAL A 569 -21.73 -9.46 3.80
CA VAL A 569 -22.09 -8.23 4.48
C VAL A 569 -22.54 -7.20 3.45
N LYS A 570 -23.70 -6.61 3.68
CA LYS A 570 -24.22 -5.49 2.85
C LYS A 570 -24.35 -4.23 3.69
N SER A 571 -24.03 -3.11 3.10
CA SER A 571 -24.28 -1.81 3.71
C SER A 571 -24.88 -0.83 2.70
N MET A 572 -25.66 0.11 3.22
CA MET A 572 -26.22 1.23 2.47
C MET A 572 -26.17 2.48 3.34
N SER A 573 -25.89 3.61 2.73
CA SER A 573 -25.73 4.87 3.45
C SER A 573 -26.30 6.05 2.66
N LEU A 574 -26.94 6.97 3.38
CA LEU A 574 -27.25 8.31 2.90
C LEU A 574 -26.40 9.29 3.69
N PHE A 575 -25.81 10.28 3.02
CA PHE A 575 -24.93 11.23 3.71
C PHE A 575 -25.02 12.62 3.10
N GLY A 576 -24.71 13.62 3.94
CA GLY A 576 -24.66 15.02 3.54
C GLY A 576 -23.52 15.75 4.21
N ARG A 577 -22.99 16.75 3.52
CA ARG A 577 -21.98 17.68 4.04
C ARG A 577 -22.37 19.10 3.68
N PHE A 578 -22.23 19.99 4.64
CA PHE A 578 -22.37 21.44 4.46
C PHE A 578 -21.06 22.10 4.87
N ASN A 579 -20.48 22.90 3.98
CA ASN A 579 -19.33 23.74 4.27
C ASN A 579 -19.72 25.19 4.04
N TYR A 580 -19.30 26.05 4.95
CA TYR A 580 -19.44 27.50 4.84
C TYR A 580 -18.16 28.19 5.26
N ASP A 581 -17.72 29.17 4.51
CA ASP A 581 -16.68 30.08 4.93
C ASP A 581 -17.07 31.55 4.70
N TYR A 582 -16.68 32.40 5.65
CA TYR A 582 -16.79 33.87 5.54
C TYR A 582 -15.41 34.49 5.45
N LYS A 583 -15.12 35.13 4.32
CA LYS A 583 -13.82 35.78 4.02
C LYS A 583 -12.62 34.84 4.20
N GLU A 584 -12.81 33.54 4.06
CA GLU A 584 -11.82 32.51 4.35
C GLU A 584 -11.22 32.57 5.77
N LYS A 585 -11.87 33.29 6.70
CA LYS A 585 -11.47 33.50 8.09
C LYS A 585 -12.25 32.61 9.05
N TYR A 586 -13.57 32.55 8.90
CA TYR A 586 -14.47 31.79 9.75
C TYR A 586 -14.99 30.61 8.92
N LEU A 587 -14.69 29.43 9.39
CA LEU A 587 -14.96 28.17 8.67
C LEU A 587 -15.93 27.33 9.48
N VAL A 588 -16.93 26.76 8.84
CA VAL A 588 -17.88 25.82 9.46
C VAL A 588 -18.09 24.64 8.55
N GLU A 589 -18.07 23.45 9.13
CA GLU A 589 -18.44 22.20 8.44
C GLU A 589 -19.41 21.42 9.31
N ALA A 590 -20.47 20.89 8.70
CA ALA A 590 -21.40 19.95 9.31
C ALA A 590 -21.54 18.74 8.40
N ASN A 591 -21.47 17.55 8.98
CA ASN A 591 -21.74 16.30 8.28
C ASN A 591 -22.86 15.54 8.99
N ILE A 592 -23.66 14.84 8.21
CA ILE A 592 -24.64 13.89 8.70
C ILE A 592 -24.57 12.63 7.84
N ARG A 593 -24.64 11.47 8.49
CA ARG A 593 -24.67 10.19 7.81
C ARG A 593 -25.70 9.27 8.45
N TYR A 594 -26.44 8.55 7.62
CA TYR A 594 -27.41 7.55 7.99
C TYR A 594 -27.00 6.22 7.38
N ASP A 595 -26.46 5.34 8.21
CA ASP A 595 -25.82 4.07 7.80
C ASP A 595 -26.68 2.89 8.19
N GLY A 596 -26.90 1.97 7.23
CA GLY A 596 -27.51 0.67 7.44
C GLY A 596 -26.51 -0.47 7.18
N SER A 597 -26.55 -1.51 8.01
CA SER A 597 -25.69 -2.68 7.87
C SER A 597 -26.44 -3.98 8.15
N SER A 598 -26.19 -5.00 7.30
CA SER A 598 -26.73 -6.34 7.47
C SER A 598 -26.16 -7.12 8.68
N LYS A 599 -25.13 -6.59 9.34
CA LYS A 599 -24.53 -7.19 10.54
C LYS A 599 -25.42 -7.08 11.77
N PHE A 600 -26.35 -6.12 11.79
CA PHE A 600 -27.22 -5.85 12.92
C PHE A 600 -28.62 -6.48 12.73
N ALA A 601 -29.29 -6.75 13.85
CA ALA A 601 -30.68 -7.21 13.87
C ALA A 601 -31.62 -6.21 13.18
N GLU A 602 -32.80 -6.65 12.76
CA GLU A 602 -33.70 -5.91 11.90
C GLU A 602 -34.05 -4.52 12.44
N ASP A 603 -34.33 -4.42 13.71
CA ASP A 603 -34.71 -3.16 14.39
C ASP A 603 -33.51 -2.23 14.70
N HIS A 604 -32.28 -2.68 14.49
CA HIS A 604 -31.06 -1.95 14.84
C HIS A 604 -30.10 -1.79 13.64
N LYS A 605 -30.57 -2.04 12.43
CA LYS A 605 -29.74 -1.97 11.22
C LYS A 605 -29.24 -0.57 10.90
N TRP A 606 -29.93 0.46 11.34
CA TRP A 606 -29.71 1.83 10.96
C TRP A 606 -29.25 2.71 12.11
N GLY A 607 -28.23 3.54 11.86
CA GLY A 607 -27.71 4.52 12.81
C GLY A 607 -27.48 5.89 12.15
N VAL A 608 -27.63 6.96 12.93
CA VAL A 608 -27.37 8.35 12.51
C VAL A 608 -26.06 8.81 13.15
N PHE A 609 -25.16 9.37 12.34
CA PHE A 609 -23.83 9.82 12.74
C PHE A 609 -23.63 11.29 12.33
N PRO A 610 -23.98 12.25 13.20
CA PRO A 610 -23.75 13.67 12.96
C PRO A 610 -22.32 14.07 13.39
N SER A 611 -21.74 15.06 12.72
CA SER A 611 -20.52 15.72 13.18
C SER A 611 -20.52 17.20 12.80
N PHE A 612 -19.80 17.99 13.58
CA PHE A 612 -19.69 19.43 13.40
C PHE A 612 -18.25 19.88 13.68
N SER A 613 -17.76 20.83 12.88
CA SER A 613 -16.48 21.48 13.14
C SER A 613 -16.50 22.96 12.76
N ALA A 614 -15.71 23.75 13.47
CA ALA A 614 -15.54 25.17 13.22
C ALA A 614 -14.05 25.54 13.27
N GLY A 615 -13.68 26.56 12.50
CA GLY A 615 -12.34 27.08 12.43
C GLY A 615 -12.31 28.60 12.36
N TRP A 616 -11.36 29.21 13.08
CA TRP A 616 -11.09 30.65 12.99
C TRP A 616 -9.62 30.86 12.61
N ARG A 617 -9.41 31.43 11.43
CA ARG A 617 -8.07 31.79 10.95
C ARG A 617 -7.69 33.17 11.50
N ILE A 618 -7.13 33.18 12.70
CA ILE A 618 -6.75 34.38 13.46
C ILE A 618 -5.71 35.18 12.67
N SER A 619 -4.77 34.50 12.01
CA SER A 619 -3.74 35.13 11.18
C SER A 619 -4.30 36.03 10.06
N GLN A 620 -5.55 35.79 9.62
CA GLN A 620 -6.20 36.58 8.58
C GLN A 620 -6.95 37.82 9.13
N GLU A 621 -6.91 38.05 10.44
CA GLU A 621 -7.55 39.22 11.07
C GLU A 621 -6.74 40.51 10.87
N ALA A 622 -7.45 41.65 10.86
CA ALA A 622 -6.81 42.94 10.63
C ALA A 622 -5.75 43.29 11.69
N PHE A 623 -5.96 42.84 12.92
CA PHE A 623 -5.02 43.08 14.03
C PHE A 623 -3.74 42.22 13.93
N MET A 624 -3.73 41.17 13.11
CA MET A 624 -2.55 40.30 12.88
C MET A 624 -1.67 40.76 11.72
N ARG A 625 -2.08 41.71 10.89
CA ARG A 625 -1.36 42.13 9.66
C ARG A 625 0.08 42.57 9.90
N ASN A 626 0.38 43.08 11.09
CA ASN A 626 1.71 43.57 11.46
C ASN A 626 2.58 42.48 12.14
N VAL A 627 2.03 41.29 12.38
CA VAL A 627 2.73 40.17 13.02
C VAL A 627 3.34 39.28 11.93
N ARG A 628 4.53 39.65 11.46
CA ARG A 628 5.17 39.01 10.27
C ARG A 628 5.86 37.67 10.57
N TRP A 629 5.99 37.30 11.84
CA TRP A 629 6.64 36.04 12.25
C TRP A 629 5.68 34.86 12.40
N ILE A 630 4.38 35.09 12.21
CA ILE A 630 3.34 34.06 12.20
C ILE A 630 2.74 34.01 10.80
N ASP A 631 2.98 32.92 10.07
CA ASP A 631 2.41 32.70 8.74
C ASP A 631 0.95 32.28 8.83
N GLU A 632 0.62 31.31 9.68
CA GLU A 632 -0.73 30.82 9.89
C GLU A 632 -1.01 30.53 11.36
N LEU A 633 -2.05 31.17 11.92
CA LEU A 633 -2.60 30.88 13.24
C LEU A 633 -4.09 30.59 13.11
N LYS A 634 -4.49 29.34 13.40
CA LYS A 634 -5.85 28.88 13.28
C LYS A 634 -6.32 28.14 14.54
N LEU A 635 -7.43 28.58 15.11
CA LEU A 635 -8.15 27.87 16.17
C LEU A 635 -9.21 26.97 15.54
N ARG A 636 -9.32 25.72 16.02
CA ARG A 636 -10.29 24.75 15.54
C ARG A 636 -10.97 24.05 16.70
N ALA A 637 -12.25 23.75 16.51
CA ALA A 637 -13.04 22.91 17.40
C ALA A 637 -13.84 21.91 16.56
N SER A 638 -13.97 20.69 17.05
CA SER A 638 -14.75 19.63 16.38
C SER A 638 -15.47 18.76 17.39
N TRP A 639 -16.63 18.26 16.97
CA TRP A 639 -17.46 17.31 17.68
C TRP A 639 -18.01 16.28 16.67
N GLY A 640 -18.11 14.98 17.08
CA GLY A 640 -18.65 13.90 16.28
C GLY A 640 -18.51 12.54 16.95
#